data_103fc56e0b512f13a388378b7a6ecbb3
#
_entry.id   103fc56e0b512f13a388378b7a6ecbb3
#
_cell.length_a   1.000
_cell.length_b   1.000
_cell.length_c   1.000
_cell.angle_alpha   90.00
_cell.angle_beta   90.00
_cell.angle_gamma   90.00
#
_symmetry.space_group_name_H-M   'P 1'
#
loop_
_entity.id
_entity.type
_entity.pdbx_description
1 polymer ?
#
loop_
_entity_poly.entity_id
_entity_poly.type
_entity_poly.pdbx_seq_one_letter_code
_entity_poly.pdbx_strand_id
1 'polypeptide(L)'
;MAFQNPSLASDATQELRLATTMTGGVSLAIWMAGVTREINLLTQASQWRFRPGDLPASTLTTAAEASLKLYAELIDVLDVVVDVDVLSGTSAGGINAAFLAWSRVKGADLGNLRELWLDLGALTDLLREPTDASTPSLLYGDERMFKSLDAEIPTFTHGPFPIQPAAGNNGGLPSTTLYITTTLLNGETSRFTDSFGTQVQDVDRRGVFTFTEQNLTNGDAASALALAARSSASFPAAFEPSFIPFIEGTAKTGGVPARPPMAPFTNFTRPHWVADGGMLDNRPIDVVLQRIFDRPAQRPVRRVLLFVVPSSGPTPTLEEAPQDELNEPLGLLDSLLKDLTAMTSQSISADLRAIRTHQDRMHARVNTRLHLAQLAIKLGADTPLLTPQLLADYTLQEATRHAQNITAALLRQLSTWPAANGSPQSIPTNWGANLKIGGNAETLCRTTITEAIKTRWQSAGGSLPTSAADLTRYGRPAFDLAKACAIVIIRAAYQLATSPAEMAAVATIANGISDACPPPEPFDLGDLVNTVCTNPQTRNGSLQDAATQLADAYLEHFGVEDDPWGKLGTAIVNGYGTLTAIADQSATPDPAADGVRAPDARQVDQLTTYLEYLAPGTNPATVATKLFNLAATQRAMLPTDADVEQSLELIQVSADTRCQLAPNYQTAAQKLTGMQFDPPRRVRRVRPLGRMDTWDRSH
;
A
#
# COMPACT_ATOMS: atom_id res chain seq x y z
N MET A 1 -39.55 5.99 13.08
CA MET A 1 -39.74 5.27 11.83
C MET A 1 -39.45 3.81 12.10
N ALA A 2 -40.20 2.86 11.53
CA ALA A 2 -39.82 1.46 11.64
C ALA A 2 -38.55 1.26 10.79
N PHE A 3 -37.57 0.50 11.30
CA PHE A 3 -36.38 0.13 10.57
C PHE A 3 -36.79 -0.63 9.30
N GLN A 4 -36.21 -0.28 8.16
CA GLN A 4 -36.33 -1.02 6.91
C GLN A 4 -34.99 -1.69 6.60
N ASN A 5 -35.06 -2.91 6.07
CA ASN A 5 -33.86 -3.61 5.66
C ASN A 5 -33.14 -2.80 4.57
N PRO A 6 -31.79 -2.76 4.59
CA PRO A 6 -31.05 -2.02 3.59
C PRO A 6 -31.27 -2.59 2.19
N SER A 7 -31.18 -1.73 1.20
CA SER A 7 -31.22 -2.14 -0.23
C SER A 7 -29.99 -2.97 -0.60
N LEU A 8 -30.13 -3.83 -1.61
CA LEU A 8 -28.99 -4.56 -2.13
C LEU A 8 -28.01 -3.61 -2.83
N ALA A 9 -26.72 -3.84 -2.60
CA ALA A 9 -25.67 -3.15 -3.32
C ALA A 9 -25.74 -3.49 -4.82
N SER A 10 -25.66 -2.48 -5.68
CA SER A 10 -25.60 -2.59 -7.13
C SER A 10 -24.17 -2.35 -7.65
N ASP A 11 -23.95 -2.53 -8.94
CA ASP A 11 -22.66 -2.19 -9.57
C ASP A 11 -22.35 -0.68 -9.52
N ALA A 12 -23.39 0.15 -9.36
CA ALA A 12 -23.25 1.59 -9.18
C ALA A 12 -22.94 2.02 -7.76
N THR A 13 -23.17 1.14 -6.77
CA THR A 13 -22.92 1.42 -5.35
C THR A 13 -21.45 1.76 -5.12
N GLN A 14 -21.19 2.91 -4.53
CA GLN A 14 -19.82 3.37 -4.25
C GLN A 14 -19.20 2.55 -3.12
N GLU A 15 -17.93 2.20 -3.27
CA GLU A 15 -17.16 1.52 -2.24
C GLU A 15 -16.34 2.51 -1.42
N LEU A 16 -16.59 2.56 -0.11
CA LEU A 16 -15.82 3.32 0.85
C LEU A 16 -14.80 2.38 1.51
N ARG A 17 -13.54 2.47 1.11
CA ARG A 17 -12.46 1.65 1.68
C ARG A 17 -11.74 2.42 2.77
N LEU A 18 -11.74 1.83 3.96
CA LEU A 18 -11.00 2.33 5.11
C LEU A 18 -9.61 1.69 5.13
N ALA A 19 -8.59 2.51 5.09
CA ALA A 19 -7.24 2.13 5.46
C ALA A 19 -7.01 2.63 6.89
N THR A 20 -6.86 1.73 7.85
CA THR A 20 -6.85 2.08 9.27
C THR A 20 -5.48 1.87 9.86
N THR A 21 -4.94 2.91 10.49
CA THR A 21 -3.69 2.87 11.26
C THR A 21 -4.00 3.13 12.73
N MET A 22 -3.57 2.23 13.61
CA MET A 22 -3.78 2.31 15.05
C MET A 22 -2.43 2.45 15.77
N THR A 23 -2.22 3.57 16.46
CA THR A 23 -0.96 3.81 17.18
C THR A 23 -0.88 3.03 18.49
N GLY A 24 0.31 2.86 19.03
CA GLY A 24 0.49 2.35 20.39
C GLY A 24 -0.01 3.31 21.46
N GLY A 25 -0.37 2.77 22.61
CA GLY A 25 -0.80 3.56 23.77
C GLY A 25 -1.49 2.67 24.80
N VAL A 26 -0.79 2.34 25.87
CA VAL A 26 -1.25 1.34 26.87
C VAL A 26 -2.50 1.78 27.61
N SER A 27 -2.56 3.04 28.04
CA SER A 27 -3.66 3.55 28.90
C SER A 27 -5.01 3.68 28.18
N LEU A 28 -5.03 3.69 26.85
CA LEU A 28 -6.23 3.87 26.04
C LEU A 28 -6.51 2.68 25.11
N ALA A 29 -5.94 1.52 25.40
CA ALA A 29 -6.17 0.29 24.63
C ALA A 29 -7.65 -0.09 24.55
N ILE A 30 -8.39 0.05 25.66
CA ILE A 30 -9.83 -0.22 25.72
C ILE A 30 -10.63 0.79 24.89
N TRP A 31 -10.22 2.07 24.86
CA TRP A 31 -10.86 3.05 23.97
C TRP A 31 -10.64 2.69 22.50
N MET A 32 -9.45 2.28 22.12
CA MET A 32 -9.19 1.78 20.78
C MET A 32 -9.99 0.52 20.45
N ALA A 33 -10.21 -0.36 21.43
CA ALA A 33 -11.10 -1.51 21.26
C ALA A 33 -12.55 -1.08 20.96
N GLY A 34 -13.01 0.02 21.56
CA GLY A 34 -14.30 0.63 21.22
C GLY A 34 -14.35 1.08 19.76
N VAL A 35 -13.32 1.80 19.28
CA VAL A 35 -13.22 2.20 17.87
C VAL A 35 -13.19 0.96 16.94
N THR A 36 -12.41 -0.05 17.30
CA THR A 36 -12.32 -1.32 16.58
C THR A 36 -13.67 -2.01 16.48
N ARG A 37 -14.43 -2.00 17.59
CA ARG A 37 -15.80 -2.54 17.66
C ARG A 37 -16.75 -1.79 16.74
N GLU A 38 -16.72 -0.45 16.71
CA GLU A 38 -17.57 0.34 15.82
C GLU A 38 -17.26 0.10 14.36
N ILE A 39 -15.97 0.00 13.99
CA ILE A 39 -15.56 -0.38 12.62
C ILE A 39 -16.08 -1.80 12.28
N ASN A 40 -16.00 -2.74 13.21
CA ASN A 40 -16.53 -4.09 13.02
C ASN A 40 -18.03 -4.07 12.76
N LEU A 41 -18.83 -3.30 13.51
CA LEU A 41 -20.28 -3.16 13.29
C LEU A 41 -20.59 -2.50 11.94
N LEU A 42 -19.84 -1.46 11.57
CA LEU A 42 -19.99 -0.79 10.29
C LEU A 42 -19.73 -1.74 9.11
N THR A 43 -18.68 -2.57 9.19
CA THR A 43 -18.38 -3.56 8.15
C THR A 43 -19.42 -4.69 8.12
N GLN A 44 -19.97 -5.10 9.26
CA GLN A 44 -21.06 -6.06 9.32
C GLN A 44 -22.35 -5.50 8.69
N ALA A 45 -22.68 -4.23 8.95
CA ALA A 45 -23.80 -3.55 8.30
C ALA A 45 -23.61 -3.47 6.78
N SER A 46 -22.39 -3.24 6.33
CA SER A 46 -22.04 -3.25 4.91
C SER A 46 -22.23 -4.63 4.28
N GLN A 47 -21.87 -5.72 4.97
CA GLN A 47 -22.12 -7.09 4.52
C GLN A 47 -23.60 -7.38 4.33
N TRP A 48 -24.48 -6.76 5.11
CA TRP A 48 -25.92 -6.92 4.97
C TRP A 48 -26.43 -6.45 3.59
N ARG A 49 -25.81 -5.44 2.99
CA ARG A 49 -26.16 -4.98 1.63
C ARG A 49 -25.81 -5.97 0.51
N PHE A 50 -25.10 -7.03 0.81
CA PHE A 50 -24.86 -8.11 -0.16
C PHE A 50 -25.78 -9.31 0.01
N ARG A 51 -26.69 -9.28 1.00
CA ARG A 51 -27.57 -10.40 1.35
C ARG A 51 -29.00 -9.91 1.55
N PRO A 52 -29.94 -10.36 0.72
CA PRO A 52 -31.34 -10.03 0.92
C PRO A 52 -31.89 -10.73 2.19
N GLY A 53 -32.77 -10.06 2.88
CA GLY A 53 -33.55 -10.65 3.98
C GLY A 53 -33.34 -9.94 5.30
N ASP A 54 -34.03 -10.46 6.31
CA ASP A 54 -33.99 -9.91 7.66
C ASP A 54 -32.63 -10.18 8.35
N LEU A 55 -32.33 -9.37 9.34
CA LEU A 55 -31.16 -9.59 10.18
C LEU A 55 -31.25 -11.01 10.78
N PRO A 56 -30.26 -11.88 10.57
CA PRO A 56 -30.26 -13.22 11.14
C PRO A 56 -30.42 -13.16 12.67
N ALA A 57 -31.00 -14.20 13.27
CA ALA A 57 -31.06 -14.32 14.73
C ALA A 57 -29.65 -14.13 15.30
N SER A 58 -29.47 -13.03 16.00
CA SER A 58 -28.17 -12.45 16.26
C SER A 58 -27.58 -12.90 17.59
N THR A 59 -26.30 -13.11 17.64
CA THR A 59 -25.50 -13.19 18.87
C THR A 59 -25.18 -11.80 19.44
N LEU A 60 -25.60 -10.72 18.75
CA LEU A 60 -25.35 -9.35 19.16
C LEU A 60 -26.18 -8.97 20.39
N THR A 61 -25.61 -8.11 21.23
CA THR A 61 -26.39 -7.43 22.26
C THR A 61 -27.41 -6.47 21.63
N THR A 62 -28.49 -6.14 22.35
CA THR A 62 -29.51 -5.19 21.85
C THR A 62 -28.91 -3.84 21.44
N ALA A 63 -27.90 -3.34 22.16
CA ALA A 63 -27.23 -2.09 21.83
C ALA A 63 -26.41 -2.21 20.53
N ALA A 64 -25.67 -3.30 20.37
CA ALA A 64 -24.89 -3.57 19.17
C ALA A 64 -25.80 -3.76 17.94
N GLU A 65 -26.92 -4.43 18.09
CA GLU A 65 -27.93 -4.58 17.04
C GLU A 65 -28.53 -3.23 16.63
N ALA A 66 -28.79 -2.34 17.58
CA ALA A 66 -29.29 -1.00 17.29
C ALA A 66 -28.25 -0.17 16.50
N SER A 67 -26.97 -0.22 16.90
CA SER A 67 -25.88 0.44 16.17
C SER A 67 -25.71 -0.13 14.76
N LEU A 68 -25.76 -1.45 14.60
CA LEU A 68 -25.67 -2.11 13.29
C LEU A 68 -26.80 -1.66 12.35
N LYS A 69 -28.04 -1.59 12.85
CA LYS A 69 -29.19 -1.09 12.09
C LYS A 69 -29.02 0.37 11.69
N LEU A 70 -28.53 1.22 12.59
CA LEU A 70 -28.27 2.62 12.29
C LEU A 70 -27.20 2.78 11.21
N TYR A 71 -26.11 2.00 11.28
CA TYR A 71 -25.11 1.98 10.21
C TYR A 71 -25.70 1.48 8.89
N ALA A 72 -26.56 0.47 8.91
CA ALA A 72 -27.21 -0.04 7.71
C ALA A 72 -28.12 1.03 7.05
N GLU A 73 -28.89 1.79 7.84
CA GLU A 73 -29.68 2.92 7.32
C GLU A 73 -28.77 4.00 6.71
N LEU A 74 -27.67 4.35 7.38
CA LEU A 74 -26.75 5.39 6.91
C LEU A 74 -26.08 5.01 5.58
N ILE A 75 -25.54 3.81 5.48
CA ILE A 75 -24.87 3.36 4.25
C ILE A 75 -25.83 3.12 3.11
N ASP A 76 -27.08 2.78 3.41
CA ASP A 76 -28.15 2.65 2.42
C ASP A 76 -28.55 4.01 1.82
N VAL A 77 -28.77 5.01 2.69
CA VAL A 77 -29.08 6.39 2.25
C VAL A 77 -27.95 6.98 1.41
N LEU A 78 -26.69 6.68 1.74
CA LEU A 78 -25.53 7.17 1.00
C LEU A 78 -25.22 6.34 -0.25
N ASP A 79 -25.90 5.24 -0.46
CA ASP A 79 -25.62 4.21 -1.48
C ASP A 79 -24.13 3.81 -1.51
N VAL A 80 -23.60 3.46 -0.34
CA VAL A 80 -22.21 3.03 -0.19
C VAL A 80 -22.13 1.62 0.41
N VAL A 81 -21.04 0.94 0.14
CA VAL A 81 -20.57 -0.21 0.92
C VAL A 81 -19.24 0.15 1.56
N VAL A 82 -19.06 -0.24 2.81
CA VAL A 82 -17.87 0.11 3.59
C VAL A 82 -17.06 -1.15 3.86
N ASP A 83 -15.76 -1.07 3.65
CA ASP A 83 -14.84 -2.15 3.95
C ASP A 83 -13.51 -1.64 4.51
N VAL A 84 -12.82 -2.50 5.27
CA VAL A 84 -11.49 -2.25 5.80
C VAL A 84 -10.53 -3.21 5.12
N ASP A 85 -9.77 -2.71 4.16
CA ASP A 85 -8.91 -3.53 3.34
C ASP A 85 -7.41 -3.43 3.69
N VAL A 86 -7.00 -2.37 4.36
CA VAL A 86 -5.62 -2.20 4.85
C VAL A 86 -5.64 -1.80 6.31
N LEU A 87 -4.93 -2.54 7.12
CA LEU A 87 -4.81 -2.32 8.56
C LEU A 87 -3.34 -2.22 8.93
N SER A 88 -3.02 -1.30 9.81
CA SER A 88 -1.72 -1.31 10.48
C SER A 88 -1.87 -0.97 11.95
N GLY A 89 -0.97 -1.48 12.76
CA GLY A 89 -1.00 -1.19 14.19
C GLY A 89 0.33 -1.46 14.89
N THR A 90 0.48 -0.78 16.01
CA THR A 90 1.66 -0.87 16.86
C THR A 90 1.22 -1.06 18.31
N SER A 91 1.89 -1.95 19.05
CA SER A 91 1.60 -2.17 20.48
C SER A 91 0.13 -2.50 20.72
N ALA A 92 -0.57 -1.82 21.61
CA ALA A 92 -2.02 -1.99 21.82
C ALA A 92 -2.83 -1.77 20.54
N GLY A 93 -2.40 -0.86 19.65
CA GLY A 93 -2.98 -0.68 18.32
C GLY A 93 -2.78 -1.90 17.43
N GLY A 94 -1.62 -2.57 17.53
CA GLY A 94 -1.33 -3.83 16.84
C GLY A 94 -2.26 -4.96 17.28
N ILE A 95 -2.53 -5.08 18.57
CA ILE A 95 -3.49 -6.06 19.12
C ILE A 95 -4.91 -5.79 18.60
N ASN A 96 -5.38 -4.54 18.67
CA ASN A 96 -6.71 -4.17 18.17
C ASN A 96 -6.85 -4.38 16.67
N ALA A 97 -5.81 -4.03 15.89
CA ALA A 97 -5.77 -4.26 14.45
C ALA A 97 -5.78 -5.76 14.10
N ALA A 98 -5.12 -6.61 14.91
CA ALA A 98 -5.15 -8.05 14.75
C ALA A 98 -6.55 -8.62 14.91
N PHE A 99 -7.27 -8.22 15.96
CA PHE A 99 -8.67 -8.63 16.15
C PHE A 99 -9.58 -8.13 15.03
N LEU A 100 -9.38 -6.90 14.56
CA LEU A 100 -10.18 -6.37 13.45
C LEU A 100 -9.91 -7.14 12.15
N ALA A 101 -8.65 -7.42 11.82
CA ALA A 101 -8.29 -8.21 10.64
C ALA A 101 -8.87 -9.63 10.72
N TRP A 102 -8.73 -10.28 11.87
CA TRP A 102 -9.29 -11.60 12.11
C TRP A 102 -10.82 -11.62 11.96
N SER A 103 -11.49 -10.67 12.61
CA SER A 103 -12.96 -10.56 12.53
C SER A 103 -13.43 -10.29 11.11
N ARG A 104 -12.67 -9.46 10.36
CA ARG A 104 -12.98 -9.16 8.97
C ARG A 104 -12.91 -10.40 8.09
N VAL A 105 -11.90 -11.25 8.25
CA VAL A 105 -11.71 -12.46 7.45
C VAL A 105 -12.64 -13.60 7.88
N LYS A 106 -12.93 -13.72 9.18
CA LYS A 106 -13.80 -14.78 9.70
C LYS A 106 -15.28 -14.39 9.75
N GLY A 107 -15.63 -13.11 9.50
CA GLY A 107 -16.98 -12.60 9.68
C GLY A 107 -17.39 -12.56 11.14
N ALA A 108 -16.44 -12.38 12.06
CA ALA A 108 -16.67 -12.46 13.48
C ALA A 108 -17.19 -11.17 14.08
N ASP A 109 -18.00 -11.30 15.13
CA ASP A 109 -18.40 -10.19 15.98
C ASP A 109 -17.37 -9.96 17.09
N LEU A 110 -17.00 -8.69 17.31
CA LEU A 110 -16.04 -8.28 18.34
C LEU A 110 -16.72 -7.79 19.62
N GLY A 111 -17.94 -8.28 19.91
CA GLY A 111 -18.70 -7.88 21.11
C GLY A 111 -17.96 -8.08 22.43
N ASN A 112 -17.19 -9.15 22.54
CA ASN A 112 -16.42 -9.49 23.76
C ASN A 112 -15.03 -8.85 23.83
N LEU A 113 -14.65 -8.02 22.87
CA LEU A 113 -13.32 -7.41 22.84
C LEU A 113 -13.04 -6.51 24.05
N ARG A 114 -14.09 -5.87 24.60
CA ARG A 114 -13.96 -5.05 25.81
C ARG A 114 -13.61 -5.90 27.03
N GLU A 115 -14.32 -6.99 27.22
CA GLU A 115 -14.11 -7.94 28.33
C GLU A 115 -12.70 -8.52 28.26
N LEU A 116 -12.27 -8.93 27.05
CA LEU A 116 -10.91 -9.40 26.84
C LEU A 116 -9.85 -8.37 27.28
N TRP A 117 -10.04 -7.10 26.94
CA TRP A 117 -9.12 -6.05 27.39
C TRP A 117 -9.16 -5.80 28.89
N LEU A 118 -10.31 -5.96 29.53
CA LEU A 118 -10.41 -5.87 30.99
C LEU A 118 -9.65 -7.02 31.66
N ASP A 119 -9.73 -8.22 31.11
CA ASP A 119 -9.01 -9.39 31.60
C ASP A 119 -7.52 -9.32 31.30
N LEU A 120 -7.13 -8.96 30.07
CA LEU A 120 -5.74 -8.77 29.67
C LEU A 120 -5.06 -7.59 30.36
N GLY A 121 -5.81 -6.55 30.75
CA GLY A 121 -5.32 -5.35 31.40
C GLY A 121 -5.39 -5.41 32.93
N ALA A 122 -5.87 -6.51 33.51
CA ALA A 122 -5.91 -6.68 34.95
C ALA A 122 -4.49 -6.73 35.53
N LEU A 123 -4.02 -5.61 36.06
CA LEU A 123 -2.66 -5.47 36.60
C LEU A 123 -2.35 -6.51 37.67
N THR A 124 -3.35 -6.89 38.47
CA THR A 124 -3.21 -7.94 39.50
C THR A 124 -2.75 -9.27 38.93
N ASP A 125 -3.19 -9.62 37.73
CA ASP A 125 -2.90 -10.90 37.09
C ASP A 125 -1.66 -10.83 36.20
N LEU A 126 -1.29 -9.63 35.73
CA LEU A 126 -0.12 -9.40 34.92
C LEU A 126 1.16 -9.13 35.73
N LEU A 127 1.05 -8.57 36.94
CA LEU A 127 2.21 -8.27 37.77
C LEU A 127 2.96 -9.53 38.16
N ARG A 128 4.27 -9.51 37.96
CA ARG A 128 5.15 -10.57 38.44
C ARG A 128 5.28 -10.52 39.95
N GLU A 129 5.40 -11.69 40.56
CA GLU A 129 5.74 -11.80 41.95
C GLU A 129 7.13 -11.18 42.17
N PRO A 130 7.32 -10.36 43.23
CA PRO A 130 8.60 -9.70 43.48
C PRO A 130 9.81 -10.67 43.69
N THR A 131 9.50 -11.93 43.94
CA THR A 131 10.49 -13.02 44.12
C THR A 131 10.83 -13.73 42.83
N ASP A 132 10.10 -13.48 41.74
CA ASP A 132 10.37 -14.06 40.41
C ASP A 132 11.48 -13.27 39.71
N ALA A 133 12.73 -13.65 39.94
CA ALA A 133 13.89 -13.05 39.30
C ALA A 133 14.26 -13.68 37.95
N SER A 134 13.45 -14.59 37.44
CA SER A 134 13.77 -15.36 36.22
C SER A 134 13.76 -14.52 34.94
N THR A 135 12.95 -13.46 34.90
CA THR A 135 12.79 -12.60 33.73
C THR A 135 12.77 -11.13 34.15
N PRO A 136 13.56 -10.26 33.55
CA PRO A 136 13.68 -8.85 33.97
C PRO A 136 12.51 -8.01 33.37
N SER A 137 11.29 -8.23 33.81
CA SER A 137 10.11 -7.43 33.44
C SER A 137 9.12 -7.32 34.60
N LEU A 138 8.35 -6.25 34.62
CA LEU A 138 7.32 -6.03 35.65
C LEU A 138 6.09 -6.90 35.46
N LEU A 139 5.77 -7.24 34.20
CA LEU A 139 4.55 -7.94 33.82
C LEU A 139 4.87 -9.26 33.09
N TYR A 140 3.97 -10.23 33.20
CA TYR A 140 4.02 -11.50 32.50
C TYR A 140 3.60 -11.32 31.03
N GLY A 141 4.54 -11.26 30.09
CA GLY A 141 4.25 -11.13 28.68
C GLY A 141 3.87 -12.46 28.03
N ASP A 142 4.78 -13.41 27.97
CA ASP A 142 4.54 -14.68 27.26
C ASP A 142 3.64 -15.64 28.05
N GLU A 143 3.82 -15.69 29.36
CA GLU A 143 3.07 -16.63 30.23
C GLU A 143 1.61 -16.23 30.44
N ARG A 144 1.28 -14.96 30.23
CA ARG A 144 -0.09 -14.42 30.38
C ARG A 144 -0.59 -13.80 29.08
N MET A 145 -0.03 -12.70 28.62
CA MET A 145 -0.55 -11.98 27.46
C MET A 145 -0.51 -12.83 26.18
N PHE A 146 0.63 -13.45 25.84
CA PHE A 146 0.69 -14.30 24.63
C PHE A 146 -0.27 -15.49 24.77
N LYS A 147 -0.26 -16.15 25.92
CA LYS A 147 -1.14 -17.28 26.18
C LYS A 147 -2.62 -16.92 26.04
N SER A 148 -3.04 -15.76 26.54
CA SER A 148 -4.42 -15.30 26.41
C SER A 148 -4.77 -14.94 24.97
N LEU A 149 -3.89 -14.23 24.25
CA LEU A 149 -4.12 -13.91 22.84
C LEU A 149 -4.19 -15.16 21.96
N ASP A 150 -3.32 -16.14 22.19
CA ASP A 150 -3.28 -17.42 21.48
C ASP A 150 -4.56 -18.24 21.70
N ALA A 151 -5.12 -18.16 22.90
CA ALA A 151 -6.36 -18.82 23.25
C ALA A 151 -7.61 -18.09 22.71
N GLU A 152 -7.62 -16.75 22.76
CA GLU A 152 -8.81 -15.95 22.52
C GLU A 152 -9.03 -15.60 21.03
N ILE A 153 -7.98 -15.31 20.26
CA ILE A 153 -8.12 -14.96 18.83
C ILE A 153 -8.96 -16.02 18.06
N PRO A 154 -8.70 -17.33 18.22
CA PRO A 154 -9.47 -18.36 17.51
C PRO A 154 -10.95 -18.43 17.92
N THR A 155 -11.34 -17.88 19.08
CA THR A 155 -12.72 -17.94 19.58
C THR A 155 -13.65 -16.96 18.84
N PHE A 156 -13.08 -15.92 18.23
CA PHE A 156 -13.86 -14.94 17.47
C PHE A 156 -14.19 -15.49 16.07
N THR A 157 -15.27 -16.26 15.96
CA THR A 157 -15.66 -16.95 14.72
C THR A 157 -17.10 -16.70 14.30
N HIS A 158 -17.91 -16.05 15.13
CA HIS A 158 -19.35 -15.91 14.92
C HIS A 158 -19.75 -14.45 14.78
N GLY A 159 -20.51 -14.13 13.74
CA GLY A 159 -21.13 -12.84 13.51
C GLY A 159 -22.42 -13.00 12.71
N PRO A 160 -23.26 -11.95 12.65
CA PRO A 160 -24.53 -12.02 11.92
C PRO A 160 -24.35 -12.22 10.42
N PHE A 161 -23.24 -11.72 9.87
CA PHE A 161 -22.92 -11.81 8.44
C PHE A 161 -21.52 -12.37 8.24
N PRO A 162 -21.33 -13.69 8.34
CA PRO A 162 -20.04 -14.31 8.07
C PRO A 162 -19.66 -14.05 6.60
N ILE A 163 -18.41 -13.63 6.35
CA ILE A 163 -17.92 -13.39 5.00
C ILE A 163 -17.86 -14.71 4.26
N GLN A 164 -18.49 -14.78 3.10
CA GLN A 164 -18.26 -15.91 2.21
C GLN A 164 -16.96 -15.66 1.45
N PRO A 165 -16.08 -16.65 1.34
CA PRO A 165 -14.98 -16.56 0.41
C PRO A 165 -15.55 -16.28 -0.98
N ALA A 166 -14.95 -15.36 -1.70
CA ALA A 166 -15.40 -14.97 -3.03
C ALA A 166 -15.39 -16.21 -3.95
N ALA A 167 -16.56 -16.80 -4.14
CA ALA A 167 -16.75 -17.81 -5.15
C ALA A 167 -16.81 -17.09 -6.51
N GLY A 168 -15.66 -17.00 -7.17
CA GLY A 168 -15.53 -16.52 -8.55
C GLY A 168 -15.91 -15.05 -8.76
N ASN A 169 -15.05 -14.32 -9.34
CA ASN A 169 -15.07 -13.02 -10.04
C ASN A 169 -16.27 -12.03 -9.95
N ASN A 170 -17.30 -12.26 -9.16
CA ASN A 170 -18.47 -11.42 -9.06
C ASN A 170 -18.56 -10.69 -7.72
N GLY A 171 -17.84 -9.58 -7.61
CA GLY A 171 -18.15 -8.59 -6.58
C GLY A 171 -17.74 -8.94 -5.14
N GLY A 172 -16.76 -9.82 -4.94
CA GLY A 172 -16.17 -10.06 -3.63
C GLY A 172 -15.54 -8.79 -3.07
N LEU A 173 -15.68 -8.59 -1.77
CA LEU A 173 -15.00 -7.49 -1.08
C LEU A 173 -13.47 -7.65 -1.20
N PRO A 174 -12.73 -6.54 -1.21
CA PRO A 174 -11.28 -6.59 -1.35
C PRO A 174 -10.64 -7.37 -0.22
N SER A 175 -9.56 -8.06 -0.53
CA SER A 175 -8.78 -8.82 0.44
C SER A 175 -8.19 -7.91 1.51
N THR A 176 -8.21 -8.32 2.77
CA THR A 176 -7.64 -7.56 3.90
C THR A 176 -6.15 -7.84 4.03
N THR A 177 -5.35 -6.79 4.30
CA THR A 177 -3.93 -6.92 4.67
C THR A 177 -3.68 -6.18 5.97
N LEU A 178 -3.01 -6.85 6.90
CA LEU A 178 -2.63 -6.32 8.20
C LEU A 178 -1.11 -6.20 8.29
N TYR A 179 -0.65 -5.08 8.83
CA TYR A 179 0.75 -4.81 9.19
C TYR A 179 0.84 -4.56 10.70
N ILE A 180 1.76 -5.27 11.36
CA ILE A 180 2.06 -5.06 12.78
C ILE A 180 3.55 -4.76 12.91
N THR A 181 3.90 -3.63 13.52
CA THR A 181 5.30 -3.22 13.68
C THR A 181 5.93 -3.79 14.94
N THR A 182 7.24 -3.99 14.89
CA THR A 182 8.06 -4.40 16.04
C THR A 182 9.48 -3.84 15.91
N THR A 183 10.23 -3.80 16.99
CA THR A 183 11.62 -3.35 17.00
C THR A 183 12.56 -4.52 17.14
N LEU A 184 13.44 -4.75 16.17
CA LEU A 184 14.44 -5.81 16.17
C LEU A 184 15.62 -5.41 17.07
N LEU A 185 15.88 -6.16 18.14
CA LEU A 185 16.96 -5.82 19.09
C LEU A 185 18.34 -5.90 18.42
N ASN A 186 18.56 -6.86 17.53
CA ASN A 186 19.82 -7.03 16.82
C ASN A 186 19.81 -6.50 15.36
N GLY A 187 18.66 -6.03 14.88
CA GLY A 187 18.51 -5.50 13.53
C GLY A 187 18.86 -6.46 12.40
N GLU A 188 18.42 -6.13 11.18
CA GLU A 188 18.81 -6.78 9.93
C GLU A 188 19.83 -5.93 9.19
N THR A 189 20.88 -6.56 8.72
CA THR A 189 21.91 -5.86 7.95
C THR A 189 21.52 -5.87 6.48
N SER A 190 21.27 -4.70 5.92
CA SER A 190 21.11 -4.49 4.49
C SER A 190 22.38 -3.88 3.89
N ARG A 191 22.65 -4.20 2.64
CA ARG A 191 23.71 -3.58 1.85
C ARG A 191 23.09 -2.97 0.62
N PHE A 192 23.36 -1.72 0.38
CA PHE A 192 22.96 -1.03 -0.83
C PHE A 192 24.13 -0.25 -1.41
N THR A 193 24.08 -0.02 -2.70
CA THR A 193 25.10 0.76 -3.39
C THR A 193 24.58 2.18 -3.51
N ASP A 194 25.34 3.14 -3.01
CA ASP A 194 25.00 4.55 -3.15
C ASP A 194 25.16 5.04 -4.62
N SER A 195 24.76 6.27 -4.89
CA SER A 195 24.86 6.89 -6.22
C SER A 195 26.30 7.02 -6.75
N PHE A 196 27.29 6.85 -5.89
CA PHE A 196 28.71 6.88 -6.26
C PHE A 196 29.32 5.50 -6.48
N GLY A 197 28.52 4.44 -6.36
CA GLY A 197 28.98 3.06 -6.47
C GLY A 197 29.62 2.50 -5.20
N THR A 198 29.52 3.21 -4.07
CA THR A 198 30.04 2.77 -2.79
C THR A 198 29.04 1.83 -2.11
N GLN A 199 29.51 0.68 -1.64
CA GLN A 199 28.66 -0.20 -0.82
C GLN A 199 28.49 0.40 0.58
N VAL A 200 27.26 0.76 0.91
CA VAL A 200 26.86 1.17 2.27
C VAL A 200 26.20 -0.02 2.95
N GLN A 201 26.59 -0.23 4.19
CA GLN A 201 25.96 -1.21 5.07
C GLN A 201 25.10 -0.46 6.08
N ASP A 202 23.81 -0.78 6.12
CA ASP A 202 22.87 -0.26 7.09
C ASP A 202 22.33 -1.39 7.96
N VAL A 203 21.91 -1.04 9.18
CA VAL A 203 21.28 -1.98 10.12
C VAL A 203 19.88 -1.47 10.42
N ASP A 204 18.89 -2.00 9.70
CA ASP A 204 17.49 -1.69 9.98
C ASP A 204 16.99 -2.51 11.18
N ARG A 205 16.36 -1.81 12.11
CA ARG A 205 15.75 -2.39 13.31
C ARG A 205 14.22 -2.36 13.27
N ARG A 206 13.62 -1.89 12.20
CA ARG A 206 12.17 -1.87 12.00
C ARG A 206 11.70 -3.20 11.45
N GLY A 207 11.10 -4.00 12.33
CA GLY A 207 10.44 -5.24 11.95
C GLY A 207 8.96 -5.00 11.64
N VAL A 208 8.44 -5.69 10.63
CA VAL A 208 7.03 -5.65 10.25
C VAL A 208 6.54 -7.06 10.04
N PHE A 209 5.44 -7.39 10.70
CA PHE A 209 4.66 -8.59 10.41
C PHE A 209 3.57 -8.24 9.41
N THR A 210 3.42 -9.05 8.37
CA THR A 210 2.42 -8.88 7.32
C THR A 210 1.52 -10.09 7.24
N PHE A 211 0.21 -9.88 7.39
CA PHE A 211 -0.80 -10.91 7.24
C PHE A 211 -1.75 -10.54 6.12
N THR A 212 -1.84 -11.38 5.11
CA THR A 212 -2.83 -11.27 4.03
C THR A 212 -4.10 -12.02 4.39
N GLU A 213 -5.20 -11.76 3.71
CA GLU A 213 -6.44 -12.53 3.87
C GLU A 213 -6.21 -14.03 3.68
N GLN A 214 -5.39 -14.42 2.69
CA GLN A 214 -5.04 -15.81 2.45
C GLN A 214 -4.34 -16.45 3.65
N ASN A 215 -3.40 -15.72 4.28
CA ASN A 215 -2.77 -16.20 5.52
C ASN A 215 -3.80 -16.37 6.65
N LEU A 216 -4.65 -15.35 6.87
CA LEU A 216 -5.64 -15.34 7.95
C LEU A 216 -6.79 -16.36 7.75
N THR A 217 -7.02 -16.79 6.53
CA THR A 217 -8.02 -17.83 6.24
C THR A 217 -7.55 -19.21 6.72
N ASN A 218 -6.24 -19.48 6.71
CA ASN A 218 -5.65 -20.73 7.16
C ASN A 218 -5.71 -20.83 8.70
N GLY A 219 -6.04 -21.99 9.22
CA GLY A 219 -6.27 -22.22 10.66
C GLY A 219 -5.07 -21.95 11.56
N ASP A 220 -3.85 -22.11 11.03
CA ASP A 220 -2.61 -21.97 11.77
C ASP A 220 -2.16 -20.50 11.98
N ALA A 221 -2.82 -19.56 11.30
CA ALA A 221 -2.46 -18.14 11.39
C ALA A 221 -2.81 -17.49 12.73
N ALA A 222 -3.74 -18.04 13.50
CA ALA A 222 -4.17 -17.45 14.77
C ALA A 222 -3.02 -17.33 15.78
N SER A 223 -2.22 -18.39 15.95
CA SER A 223 -1.05 -18.37 16.83
C SER A 223 0.06 -17.44 16.32
N ALA A 224 0.26 -17.37 15.00
CA ALA A 224 1.21 -16.42 14.41
C ALA A 224 0.75 -14.96 14.62
N LEU A 225 -0.54 -14.70 14.47
CA LEU A 225 -1.15 -13.40 14.72
C LEU A 225 -1.05 -13.01 16.21
N ALA A 226 -1.32 -13.94 17.12
CA ALA A 226 -1.16 -13.75 18.55
C ALA A 226 0.28 -13.41 18.93
N LEU A 227 1.26 -14.14 18.36
CA LEU A 227 2.67 -13.89 18.59
C LEU A 227 3.11 -12.53 18.04
N ALA A 228 2.67 -12.14 16.85
CA ALA A 228 2.96 -10.82 16.28
C ALA A 228 2.38 -9.69 17.12
N ALA A 229 1.11 -9.81 17.53
CA ALA A 229 0.43 -8.84 18.38
C ALA A 229 1.12 -8.68 19.74
N ARG A 230 1.46 -9.81 20.41
CA ARG A 230 2.22 -9.83 21.66
C ARG A 230 3.59 -9.17 21.48
N SER A 231 4.29 -9.47 20.42
CA SER A 231 5.64 -8.97 20.17
C SER A 231 5.66 -7.47 19.95
N SER A 232 4.66 -6.95 19.23
CA SER A 232 4.48 -5.51 19.05
C SER A 232 4.23 -4.75 20.36
N ALA A 233 3.69 -5.41 21.38
CA ALA A 233 3.37 -4.85 22.69
C ALA A 233 4.45 -5.14 23.77
N SER A 234 5.65 -5.52 23.37
CA SER A 234 6.78 -5.78 24.29
C SER A 234 7.44 -4.49 24.76
N PHE A 235 6.68 -3.64 25.48
CA PHE A 235 7.17 -2.36 25.98
C PHE A 235 8.29 -2.56 26.99
N PRO A 236 9.47 -1.93 26.81
CA PRO A 236 10.63 -2.12 27.67
C PRO A 236 10.32 -1.85 29.14
N ALA A 237 10.89 -2.64 30.03
CA ALA A 237 10.66 -2.70 31.45
C ALA A 237 9.28 -3.23 31.86
N ALA A 238 8.20 -2.93 31.13
CA ALA A 238 6.88 -3.49 31.43
C ALA A 238 6.80 -4.99 31.07
N PHE A 239 7.22 -5.34 29.85
CA PHE A 239 7.21 -6.72 29.37
C PHE A 239 8.60 -7.16 28.92
N GLU A 240 8.87 -8.45 29.03
CA GLU A 240 10.07 -9.04 28.46
C GLU A 240 10.06 -8.96 26.94
N PRO A 241 11.25 -8.87 26.28
CA PRO A 241 11.35 -9.02 24.84
C PRO A 241 10.75 -10.34 24.37
N SER A 242 10.11 -10.35 23.20
CA SER A 242 9.52 -11.55 22.61
C SER A 242 10.50 -12.19 21.64
N PHE A 243 10.59 -13.52 21.64
CA PHE A 243 11.39 -14.27 20.67
C PHE A 243 10.54 -14.63 19.46
N ILE A 244 11.02 -14.31 18.27
CA ILE A 244 10.38 -14.64 16.99
C ILE A 244 11.19 -15.75 16.31
N PRO A 245 10.67 -16.98 16.26
CA PRO A 245 11.27 -18.04 15.46
C PRO A 245 11.09 -17.75 13.97
N PHE A 246 11.97 -18.29 13.12
CA PHE A 246 11.91 -18.03 11.69
C PHE A 246 11.35 -19.23 10.92
N ILE A 247 12.18 -20.20 10.54
CA ILE A 247 11.78 -21.39 9.76
C ILE A 247 11.14 -22.46 10.66
N GLU A 248 11.73 -22.66 11.84
CA GLU A 248 11.25 -23.67 12.79
C GLU A 248 10.64 -23.00 14.00
N GLY A 249 9.43 -23.44 14.37
CA GLY A 249 8.77 -23.00 15.59
C GLY A 249 9.44 -23.54 16.85
N THR A 250 8.98 -23.06 18.02
CA THR A 250 9.44 -23.59 19.32
C THR A 250 8.32 -24.44 19.97
N ALA A 251 8.74 -25.47 20.71
CA ALA A 251 7.81 -26.27 21.49
C ALA A 251 7.26 -25.48 22.69
N LYS A 252 6.09 -25.91 23.19
CA LYS A 252 5.53 -25.39 24.43
C LYS A 252 6.47 -25.68 25.60
N THR A 253 6.78 -24.65 26.40
CA THR A 253 7.69 -24.78 27.52
C THR A 253 7.13 -24.05 28.75
N GLY A 254 7.00 -24.74 29.88
CA GLY A 254 6.41 -24.15 31.09
C GLY A 254 4.95 -23.73 30.87
N GLY A 255 4.64 -22.48 31.14
CA GLY A 255 3.31 -21.86 30.89
C GLY A 255 3.15 -21.20 29.52
N VAL A 256 4.24 -21.12 28.71
CA VAL A 256 4.27 -20.41 27.43
C VAL A 256 3.80 -21.31 26.28
N PRO A 257 2.86 -20.87 25.42
CA PRO A 257 2.44 -21.63 24.22
C PRO A 257 3.60 -21.90 23.26
N ALA A 258 3.42 -22.87 22.38
CA ALA A 258 4.32 -23.10 21.26
C ALA A 258 4.33 -21.85 20.34
N ARG A 259 5.50 -21.44 19.87
CA ARG A 259 5.61 -20.35 18.89
C ARG A 259 5.68 -20.94 17.50
N PRO A 260 4.79 -20.54 16.58
CA PRO A 260 4.81 -21.01 15.20
C PRO A 260 6.01 -20.45 14.43
N PRO A 261 6.40 -21.06 13.30
CA PRO A 261 7.38 -20.49 12.38
C PRO A 261 6.82 -19.19 11.77
N MET A 262 7.62 -18.11 11.78
CA MET A 262 7.18 -16.77 11.40
C MET A 262 7.74 -16.30 10.05
N ALA A 263 8.53 -17.09 9.36
CA ALA A 263 9.11 -16.75 8.06
C ALA A 263 8.10 -16.22 7.02
N PRO A 264 6.87 -16.78 6.90
CA PRO A 264 5.89 -16.28 5.93
C PRO A 264 5.30 -14.91 6.25
N PHE A 265 5.51 -14.43 7.48
CA PHE A 265 4.82 -13.24 8.00
C PHE A 265 5.77 -12.07 8.29
N THR A 266 7.06 -12.20 8.06
CA THR A 266 8.07 -11.21 8.49
C THR A 266 8.82 -10.58 7.33
N ASN A 267 9.23 -9.31 7.50
CA ASN A 267 10.14 -8.65 6.57
C ASN A 267 11.63 -8.89 6.88
N PHE A 268 11.94 -9.68 7.89
CA PHE A 268 13.31 -10.07 8.26
C PHE A 268 13.57 -11.55 7.94
N THR A 269 14.86 -11.97 7.93
CA THR A 269 15.32 -13.21 7.29
C THR A 269 15.88 -14.26 8.26
N ARG A 270 15.81 -14.00 9.56
CA ARG A 270 16.34 -14.89 10.61
C ARG A 270 15.59 -14.72 11.94
N PRO A 271 15.78 -15.61 12.93
CA PRO A 271 15.15 -15.45 14.25
C PRO A 271 15.64 -14.18 14.96
N HIS A 272 14.73 -13.49 15.65
CA HIS A 272 15.03 -12.27 16.40
C HIS A 272 14.39 -12.25 17.78
N TRP A 273 15.08 -11.58 18.71
CA TRP A 273 14.44 -10.99 19.87
C TRP A 273 13.94 -9.61 19.49
N VAL A 274 12.71 -9.31 19.89
CA VAL A 274 12.04 -8.07 19.53
C VAL A 274 11.45 -7.36 20.73
N ALA A 275 11.33 -6.04 20.61
CA ALA A 275 10.68 -5.15 21.55
C ALA A 275 9.50 -4.42 20.90
N ASP A 276 8.82 -3.57 21.67
CA ASP A 276 7.66 -2.79 21.20
C ASP A 276 7.96 -2.02 19.91
N GLY A 277 7.04 -2.12 18.96
CA GLY A 277 7.15 -1.43 17.68
C GLY A 277 7.13 0.09 17.82
N GLY A 278 6.48 0.61 18.85
CA GLY A 278 6.38 2.03 19.12
C GLY A 278 7.70 2.74 19.40
N MET A 279 8.76 2.00 19.68
CA MET A 279 10.09 2.58 19.86
C MET A 279 10.64 3.20 18.57
N LEU A 280 10.36 2.62 17.41
CA LEU A 280 10.88 3.07 16.12
C LEU A 280 9.79 3.47 15.14
N ASP A 281 8.63 2.83 15.19
CA ASP A 281 7.51 3.08 14.30
C ASP A 281 6.18 2.93 15.05
N ASN A 282 5.82 3.98 15.81
CA ASN A 282 4.54 4.03 16.54
C ASN A 282 3.35 4.38 15.63
N ARG A 283 3.60 4.76 14.40
CA ARG A 283 2.60 5.26 13.45
C ARG A 283 2.84 4.70 12.05
N PRO A 284 2.57 3.41 11.84
CA PRO A 284 2.92 2.72 10.61
C PRO A 284 2.01 3.15 9.42
N ILE A 285 2.11 4.41 9.02
CA ILE A 285 1.34 5.00 7.91
C ILE A 285 1.99 4.64 6.57
N ASP A 286 3.32 4.60 6.49
CA ASP A 286 4.03 4.38 5.22
C ASP A 286 3.69 3.05 4.56
N VAL A 287 3.64 1.96 5.33
CA VAL A 287 3.25 0.64 4.82
C VAL A 287 1.79 0.61 4.33
N VAL A 288 0.91 1.38 4.98
CA VAL A 288 -0.50 1.53 4.58
C VAL A 288 -0.60 2.30 3.27
N LEU A 289 0.11 3.41 3.13
CA LEU A 289 0.13 4.21 1.91
C LEU A 289 0.64 3.41 0.73
N GLN A 290 1.73 2.67 0.89
CA GLN A 290 2.27 1.79 -0.14
C GLN A 290 1.23 0.76 -0.57
N ARG A 291 0.56 0.10 0.39
CA ARG A 291 -0.41 -0.94 0.08
C ARG A 291 -1.68 -0.43 -0.58
N ILE A 292 -2.12 0.79 -0.28
CA ILE A 292 -3.31 1.41 -0.92
C ILE A 292 -3.19 1.41 -2.45
N PHE A 293 -1.98 1.65 -2.98
CA PHE A 293 -1.77 1.77 -4.43
C PHE A 293 -1.80 0.43 -5.17
N ASP A 294 -1.50 -0.66 -4.49
CA ASP A 294 -1.47 -1.99 -5.08
C ASP A 294 -2.87 -2.64 -5.14
N ARG A 295 -3.89 -1.94 -4.62
CA ARG A 295 -5.24 -2.51 -4.51
C ARG A 295 -6.06 -2.30 -5.76
N PRO A 296 -6.54 -3.36 -6.42
CA PRO A 296 -7.48 -3.25 -7.51
C PRO A 296 -8.83 -2.71 -7.03
N ALA A 297 -9.54 -2.01 -7.91
CA ALA A 297 -10.88 -1.53 -7.67
C ALA A 297 -11.80 -2.02 -8.79
N GLN A 298 -12.90 -2.66 -8.43
CA GLN A 298 -13.94 -3.14 -9.34
C GLN A 298 -15.14 -2.20 -9.39
N ARG A 299 -15.22 -1.26 -8.43
CA ARG A 299 -16.31 -0.27 -8.29
C ARG A 299 -15.71 1.11 -8.11
N PRO A 300 -16.51 2.20 -8.15
CA PRO A 300 -16.04 3.50 -7.71
C PRO A 300 -15.58 3.43 -6.27
N VAL A 301 -14.31 3.70 -6.04
CA VAL A 301 -13.72 3.63 -4.69
C VAL A 301 -13.45 5.03 -4.17
N ARG A 302 -13.99 5.31 -2.97
CA ARG A 302 -13.55 6.40 -2.15
C ARG A 302 -12.64 5.86 -1.04
N ARG A 303 -11.40 6.34 -1.01
CA ARG A 303 -10.41 5.93 -0.02
C ARG A 303 -10.40 6.89 1.16
N VAL A 304 -10.45 6.33 2.37
CA VAL A 304 -10.30 7.08 3.62
C VAL A 304 -9.16 6.46 4.43
N LEU A 305 -8.19 7.29 4.80
CA LEU A 305 -7.19 6.91 5.81
C LEU A 305 -7.75 7.29 7.18
N LEU A 306 -8.06 6.29 7.99
CA LEU A 306 -8.50 6.44 9.36
C LEU A 306 -7.31 6.28 10.30
N PHE A 307 -6.89 7.38 10.90
CA PHE A 307 -5.78 7.41 11.83
C PHE A 307 -6.29 7.45 13.27
N VAL A 308 -6.17 6.33 13.98
CA VAL A 308 -6.64 6.15 15.35
C VAL A 308 -5.49 6.41 16.31
N VAL A 309 -5.55 7.53 16.99
CA VAL A 309 -4.54 7.97 17.96
C VAL A 309 -5.18 8.08 19.33
N PRO A 310 -4.79 7.25 20.29
CA PRO A 310 -5.22 7.44 21.66
C PRO A 310 -4.59 8.70 22.22
N SER A 311 -5.41 9.67 22.59
CA SER A 311 -4.97 10.92 23.18
C SER A 311 -5.72 11.17 24.48
N SER A 312 -5.02 11.60 25.50
CA SER A 312 -5.59 11.88 26.82
C SER A 312 -6.32 13.23 26.92
N GLY A 313 -6.47 13.96 25.83
CA GLY A 313 -7.16 15.23 25.84
C GLY A 313 -6.61 16.26 24.85
N PRO A 314 -7.13 17.49 24.83
CA PRO A 314 -6.63 18.54 23.99
C PRO A 314 -5.16 18.83 24.31
N THR A 315 -4.36 19.08 23.28
CA THR A 315 -2.99 19.55 23.46
C THR A 315 -3.02 20.87 24.23
N PRO A 316 -2.21 21.04 25.28
CA PRO A 316 -2.13 22.31 25.98
C PRO A 316 -1.91 23.45 24.98
N THR A 317 -2.63 24.55 25.15
CA THR A 317 -2.37 25.78 24.37
C THR A 317 -0.95 26.27 24.70
N LEU A 318 -0.35 27.05 23.81
CA LEU A 318 0.97 27.63 24.07
C LEU A 318 1.02 28.46 25.37
N GLU A 319 -0.13 28.95 25.86
CA GLU A 319 -0.28 29.70 27.11
C GLU A 319 -0.31 28.75 28.34
N GLU A 320 -0.66 27.49 28.13
CA GLU A 320 -0.71 26.46 29.18
C GLU A 320 0.50 25.53 29.16
N ALA A 321 1.45 25.74 28.26
CA ALA A 321 2.70 25.03 28.30
C ALA A 321 3.37 25.30 29.65
N PRO A 322 3.76 24.26 30.43
CA PRO A 322 4.38 24.46 31.72
C PRO A 322 5.57 25.36 31.55
N GLN A 323 5.51 26.52 32.25
CA GLN A 323 6.65 27.40 32.35
C GLN A 323 7.73 26.65 33.08
N ASP A 324 8.81 26.41 32.36
CA ASP A 324 10.07 25.89 32.83
C ASP A 324 10.00 24.57 33.62
N GLU A 325 10.38 23.51 32.95
CA GLU A 325 10.96 22.40 33.66
C GLU A 325 12.08 22.99 34.52
N LEU A 326 11.88 22.97 35.82
CA LEU A 326 12.88 23.40 36.79
C LEU A 326 14.17 22.66 36.42
N ASN A 327 15.30 23.37 36.43
CA ASN A 327 16.62 22.82 36.14
C ASN A 327 17.08 21.90 37.27
N GLU A 328 16.20 20.96 37.68
CA GLU A 328 16.48 19.95 38.68
C GLU A 328 16.85 18.64 37.99
N PRO A 329 17.90 17.93 38.45
CA PRO A 329 18.25 16.65 37.86
C PRO A 329 17.13 15.65 38.07
N LEU A 330 16.69 15.03 36.98
CA LEU A 330 15.68 13.97 36.98
C LEU A 330 16.26 12.72 37.70
N GLY A 331 15.43 12.03 38.46
CA GLY A 331 15.75 10.72 38.97
C GLY A 331 15.94 9.71 37.83
N LEU A 332 16.75 8.67 38.05
CA LEU A 332 17.06 7.67 37.03
C LEU A 332 15.77 7.06 36.39
N LEU A 333 14.80 6.72 37.23
CA LEU A 333 13.55 6.14 36.80
C LEU A 333 12.72 7.15 35.98
N ASP A 334 12.65 8.41 36.43
CA ASP A 334 11.92 9.48 35.74
C ASP A 334 12.56 9.82 34.39
N SER A 335 13.90 9.84 34.33
CA SER A 335 14.65 10.00 33.08
C SER A 335 14.30 8.88 32.09
N LEU A 336 14.38 7.63 32.55
CA LEU A 336 14.08 6.47 31.71
C LEU A 336 12.62 6.48 31.19
N LEU A 337 11.67 6.81 32.06
CA LEU A 337 10.26 6.92 31.67
C LEU A 337 9.99 8.08 30.70
N LYS A 338 10.62 9.23 30.92
CA LYS A 338 10.54 10.38 30.00
C LYS A 338 11.18 10.07 28.65
N ASP A 339 12.34 9.41 28.63
CA ASP A 339 13.00 8.98 27.40
C ASP A 339 12.12 8.01 26.60
N LEU A 340 11.55 6.99 27.26
CA LEU A 340 10.63 6.05 26.63
C LEU A 340 9.36 6.74 26.11
N THR A 341 8.82 7.70 26.86
CA THR A 341 7.66 8.48 26.45
C THR A 341 8.01 9.37 25.26
N ALA A 342 9.17 10.00 25.25
CA ALA A 342 9.63 10.81 24.13
C ALA A 342 9.83 9.98 22.85
N MET A 343 10.37 8.77 22.96
CA MET A 343 10.53 7.82 21.84
C MET A 343 9.19 7.42 21.22
N THR A 344 8.14 7.24 22.02
CA THR A 344 6.82 6.87 21.56
C THR A 344 5.96 8.06 21.11
N SER A 345 6.30 9.29 21.56
CA SER A 345 5.59 10.54 21.25
C SER A 345 6.06 11.16 19.95
N GLN A 346 6.07 10.41 18.85
CA GLN A 346 6.50 10.93 17.56
C GLN A 346 5.54 12.00 17.02
N SER A 347 6.09 13.01 16.35
CA SER A 347 5.30 14.09 15.77
C SER A 347 4.47 13.64 14.58
N ILE A 348 3.17 13.99 14.54
CA ILE A 348 2.29 13.76 13.37
C ILE A 348 2.76 14.54 12.13
N SER A 349 3.56 15.59 12.32
CA SER A 349 3.94 16.48 11.21
C SER A 349 4.74 15.81 10.11
N ALA A 350 5.54 14.79 10.44
CA ALA A 350 6.27 14.00 9.43
C ALA A 350 5.28 13.19 8.57
N ASP A 351 4.33 12.50 9.21
CA ASP A 351 3.34 11.65 8.54
C ASP A 351 2.39 12.49 7.68
N LEU A 352 1.91 13.63 8.20
CA LEU A 352 1.11 14.56 7.42
C LEU A 352 1.87 15.13 6.22
N ARG A 353 3.17 15.35 6.37
CA ARG A 353 4.03 15.78 5.26
C ARG A 353 4.16 14.68 4.22
N ALA A 354 4.35 13.42 4.64
CA ALA A 354 4.40 12.27 3.73
C ALA A 354 3.09 12.14 2.94
N ILE A 355 1.92 12.24 3.60
CA ILE A 355 0.62 12.22 2.95
C ILE A 355 0.48 13.37 1.94
N ARG A 356 0.84 14.61 2.32
CA ARG A 356 0.80 15.76 1.41
C ARG A 356 1.72 15.58 0.21
N THR A 357 2.96 15.19 0.46
CA THR A 357 3.94 14.91 -0.62
C THR A 357 3.39 13.85 -1.58
N HIS A 358 2.76 12.81 -1.04
CA HIS A 358 2.14 11.79 -1.86
C HIS A 358 0.97 12.35 -2.69
N GLN A 359 0.06 13.12 -2.09
CA GLN A 359 -1.05 13.77 -2.80
C GLN A 359 -0.53 14.72 -3.90
N ASP A 360 0.51 15.51 -3.59
CA ASP A 360 1.12 16.42 -4.57
C ASP A 360 1.73 15.65 -5.74
N ARG A 361 2.39 14.53 -5.48
CA ARG A 361 2.92 13.62 -6.53
C ARG A 361 1.81 13.07 -7.41
N MET A 362 0.70 12.62 -6.80
CA MET A 362 -0.45 12.10 -7.55
C MET A 362 -1.11 13.18 -8.41
N HIS A 363 -1.29 14.38 -7.86
CA HIS A 363 -1.82 15.52 -8.62
C HIS A 363 -0.88 15.91 -9.76
N ALA A 364 0.43 15.93 -9.53
CA ALA A 364 1.42 16.21 -10.56
C ALA A 364 1.36 15.18 -11.70
N ARG A 365 1.23 13.89 -11.38
CA ARG A 365 1.07 12.82 -12.39
C ARG A 365 -0.20 13.00 -13.23
N VAL A 366 -1.33 13.29 -12.59
CA VAL A 366 -2.60 13.52 -13.28
C VAL A 366 -2.50 14.76 -14.19
N ASN A 367 -1.96 15.87 -13.67
CA ASN A 367 -1.78 17.10 -14.44
C ASN A 367 -0.83 16.90 -15.63
N THR A 368 0.27 16.16 -15.44
CA THR A 368 1.21 15.85 -16.53
C THR A 368 0.52 15.05 -17.64
N ARG A 369 -0.31 14.05 -17.29
CA ARG A 369 -1.09 13.31 -18.28
C ARG A 369 -2.05 14.21 -19.06
N LEU A 370 -2.73 15.11 -18.36
CA LEU A 370 -3.62 16.08 -18.98
C LEU A 370 -2.88 16.98 -19.96
N HIS A 371 -1.75 17.53 -19.57
CA HIS A 371 -0.91 18.36 -20.43
C HIS A 371 -0.39 17.59 -21.67
N LEU A 372 0.01 16.32 -21.49
CA LEU A 372 0.42 15.48 -22.61
C LEU A 372 -0.74 15.21 -23.58
N ALA A 373 -1.96 14.98 -23.08
CA ALA A 373 -3.14 14.84 -23.92
C ALA A 373 -3.44 16.14 -24.69
N GLN A 374 -3.39 17.30 -24.04
CA GLN A 374 -3.53 18.61 -24.69
C GLN A 374 -2.46 18.85 -25.73
N LEU A 375 -1.21 18.46 -25.45
CA LEU A 375 -0.12 18.56 -26.41
C LEU A 375 -0.38 17.67 -27.65
N ALA A 376 -0.80 16.43 -27.42
CA ALA A 376 -1.13 15.51 -28.52
C ALA A 376 -2.25 16.03 -29.42
N ILE A 377 -3.30 16.63 -28.84
CA ILE A 377 -4.38 17.29 -29.59
C ILE A 377 -3.81 18.42 -30.46
N LYS A 378 -2.93 19.26 -29.91
CA LYS A 378 -2.31 20.39 -30.63
C LYS A 378 -1.37 19.93 -31.74
N LEU A 379 -0.64 18.82 -31.55
CA LEU A 379 0.24 18.24 -32.56
C LEU A 379 -0.51 17.66 -33.75
N GLY A 380 -1.76 17.24 -33.53
CA GLY A 380 -2.60 16.63 -34.57
C GLY A 380 -2.22 15.17 -34.86
N ALA A 381 -3.01 14.56 -35.78
CA ALA A 381 -2.89 13.13 -36.07
C ALA A 381 -1.57 12.73 -36.75
N ASP A 382 -0.93 13.63 -37.45
CA ASP A 382 0.27 13.35 -38.23
C ASP A 382 1.58 13.35 -37.37
N THR A 383 1.50 13.85 -36.12
CA THR A 383 2.68 13.94 -35.23
C THR A 383 2.41 13.11 -33.99
N PRO A 384 2.94 11.88 -33.91
CA PRO A 384 2.69 11.00 -32.76
C PRO A 384 3.32 11.56 -31.47
N LEU A 385 2.59 11.48 -30.35
CA LEU A 385 3.08 11.86 -29.03
C LEU A 385 4.27 10.98 -28.60
N LEU A 386 4.18 9.68 -28.83
CA LEU A 386 5.25 8.73 -28.58
C LEU A 386 6.14 8.64 -29.80
N THR A 387 7.41 8.96 -29.65
CA THR A 387 8.44 8.80 -30.70
C THR A 387 9.20 7.51 -30.51
N PRO A 388 9.90 6.97 -31.53
CA PRO A 388 10.75 5.79 -31.37
C PRO A 388 11.83 5.97 -30.27
N GLN A 389 12.36 7.18 -30.13
CA GLN A 389 13.32 7.48 -29.07
C GLN A 389 12.68 7.40 -27.68
N LEU A 390 11.52 8.01 -27.48
CA LEU A 390 10.79 7.94 -26.21
C LEU A 390 10.33 6.51 -25.87
N LEU A 391 10.00 5.72 -26.89
CA LEU A 391 9.70 4.30 -26.68
C LEU A 391 10.94 3.51 -26.22
N ALA A 392 12.11 3.82 -26.78
CA ALA A 392 13.37 3.21 -26.35
C ALA A 392 13.72 3.63 -24.91
N ASP A 393 13.54 4.90 -24.56
CA ASP A 393 13.77 5.42 -23.21
C ASP A 393 12.78 4.77 -22.20
N TYR A 394 11.49 4.67 -22.55
CA TYR A 394 10.48 3.94 -21.76
C TYR A 394 10.89 2.49 -21.51
N THR A 395 11.28 1.79 -22.59
CA THR A 395 11.66 0.37 -22.54
C THR A 395 12.85 0.17 -21.62
N LEU A 396 13.86 1.03 -21.74
CA LEU A 396 15.08 0.96 -20.91
C LEU A 396 14.77 1.23 -19.43
N GLN A 397 13.99 2.27 -19.12
CA GLN A 397 13.65 2.62 -17.75
C GLN A 397 12.84 1.52 -17.06
N GLU A 398 11.80 1.01 -17.72
CA GLU A 398 10.98 -0.06 -17.16
C GLU A 398 11.77 -1.36 -17.03
N ALA A 399 12.56 -1.75 -18.02
CA ALA A 399 13.42 -2.92 -17.92
C ALA A 399 14.41 -2.80 -16.76
N THR A 400 15.01 -1.63 -16.55
CA THR A 400 15.94 -1.37 -15.43
C THR A 400 15.22 -1.49 -14.08
N ARG A 401 14.01 -0.93 -13.95
CA ARG A 401 13.21 -1.01 -12.74
C ARG A 401 12.85 -2.45 -12.38
N HIS A 402 12.38 -3.22 -13.35
CA HIS A 402 12.09 -4.65 -13.12
C HIS A 402 13.35 -5.43 -12.78
N ALA A 403 14.47 -5.16 -13.47
CA ALA A 403 15.73 -5.81 -13.20
C ALA A 403 16.26 -5.53 -11.78
N GLN A 404 16.07 -4.33 -11.25
CA GLN A 404 16.41 -3.99 -9.87
C GLN A 404 15.64 -4.84 -8.87
N ASN A 405 14.31 -4.95 -9.02
CA ASN A 405 13.46 -5.74 -8.15
C ASN A 405 13.82 -7.24 -8.18
N ILE A 406 14.01 -7.78 -9.39
CA ILE A 406 14.37 -9.19 -9.58
C ILE A 406 15.76 -9.47 -9.00
N THR A 407 16.73 -8.60 -9.25
CA THR A 407 18.09 -8.73 -8.70
C THR A 407 18.09 -8.66 -7.18
N ALA A 408 17.35 -7.74 -6.58
CA ALA A 408 17.22 -7.62 -5.13
C ALA A 408 16.61 -8.90 -4.52
N ALA A 409 15.56 -9.46 -5.13
CA ALA A 409 14.96 -10.70 -4.70
C ALA A 409 15.93 -11.89 -4.83
N LEU A 410 16.64 -11.99 -5.96
CA LEU A 410 17.64 -13.01 -6.19
C LEU A 410 18.75 -12.99 -5.14
N LEU A 411 19.34 -11.83 -4.90
CA LEU A 411 20.44 -11.69 -3.95
C LEU A 411 19.97 -11.91 -2.50
N ARG A 412 18.76 -11.46 -2.16
CA ARG A 412 18.16 -11.73 -0.86
C ARG A 412 17.98 -13.24 -0.65
N GLN A 413 17.42 -13.94 -1.62
CA GLN A 413 17.21 -15.39 -1.52
C GLN A 413 18.54 -16.15 -1.43
N LEU A 414 19.50 -15.81 -2.27
CA LEU A 414 20.82 -16.46 -2.25
C LEU A 414 21.60 -16.18 -0.97
N SER A 415 21.34 -15.06 -0.29
CA SER A 415 22.00 -14.75 1.00
C SER A 415 21.57 -15.68 2.14
N THR A 416 20.40 -16.32 2.02
CA THR A 416 19.89 -17.32 2.97
C THR A 416 20.43 -18.73 2.70
N TRP A 417 20.99 -18.98 1.52
CA TRP A 417 21.46 -20.29 1.12
C TRP A 417 22.83 -20.61 1.74
N PRO A 418 23.04 -21.84 2.20
CA PRO A 418 24.34 -22.26 2.68
C PRO A 418 25.38 -22.30 1.55
N ALA A 419 26.63 -22.26 1.92
CA ALA A 419 27.73 -22.54 0.98
C ALA A 419 27.50 -23.90 0.29
N ALA A 420 28.11 -24.09 -0.88
CA ALA A 420 27.92 -25.26 -1.72
C ALA A 420 28.07 -26.58 -0.94
N ASN A 421 26.98 -27.26 -0.69
CA ASN A 421 26.89 -28.54 0.02
C ASN A 421 26.16 -29.63 -0.79
N GLY A 422 25.87 -29.39 -2.07
CA GLY A 422 25.18 -30.32 -2.96
C GLY A 422 23.66 -30.30 -2.84
N SER A 423 23.06 -29.56 -1.91
CA SER A 423 21.60 -29.42 -1.84
C SER A 423 21.06 -28.49 -2.94
N PRO A 424 19.81 -28.66 -3.38
CA PRO A 424 19.18 -27.74 -4.34
C PRO A 424 19.16 -26.29 -3.87
N GLN A 425 19.06 -26.07 -2.58
CA GLN A 425 19.04 -24.73 -1.93
C GLN A 425 20.42 -24.37 -1.35
N SER A 426 21.48 -24.60 -2.10
CA SER A 426 22.83 -24.16 -1.76
C SER A 426 23.41 -23.35 -2.91
N ILE A 427 24.34 -22.46 -2.61
CA ILE A 427 25.02 -21.64 -3.61
C ILE A 427 25.86 -22.55 -4.52
N PRO A 428 25.61 -22.56 -5.86
CA PRO A 428 26.45 -23.31 -6.78
C PRO A 428 27.89 -22.81 -6.76
N THR A 429 28.87 -23.72 -6.87
CA THR A 429 30.31 -23.39 -6.80
C THR A 429 30.73 -22.40 -7.88
N ASN A 430 30.15 -22.52 -9.08
CA ASN A 430 30.41 -21.65 -10.21
C ASN A 430 29.85 -20.21 -10.07
N TRP A 431 28.92 -19.98 -9.11
CA TRP A 431 28.40 -18.65 -8.81
C TRP A 431 29.17 -17.94 -7.69
N GLY A 432 29.87 -18.71 -6.83
CA GLY A 432 30.49 -18.22 -5.61
C GLY A 432 31.49 -17.08 -5.81
N ALA A 433 32.17 -17.03 -6.97
CA ALA A 433 33.11 -15.96 -7.28
C ALA A 433 32.43 -14.57 -7.38
N ASN A 434 31.20 -14.53 -7.91
CA ASN A 434 30.43 -13.29 -8.09
C ASN A 434 29.73 -12.86 -6.78
N LEU A 435 29.40 -13.84 -5.91
CA LEU A 435 28.65 -13.63 -4.67
C LEU A 435 29.53 -13.31 -3.45
N LYS A 436 30.85 -13.43 -3.58
CA LYS A 436 31.78 -13.06 -2.49
C LYS A 436 31.80 -11.55 -2.23
N ILE A 437 32.28 -11.17 -1.05
CA ILE A 437 32.51 -9.75 -0.70
C ILE A 437 33.42 -9.11 -1.77
N GLY A 438 32.98 -7.99 -2.33
CA GLY A 438 33.68 -7.32 -3.45
C GLY A 438 33.46 -7.98 -4.82
N GLY A 439 32.53 -8.95 -4.93
CA GLY A 439 32.09 -9.53 -6.19
C GLY A 439 31.13 -8.59 -6.96
N ASN A 440 30.84 -8.96 -8.19
CA ASN A 440 30.04 -8.14 -9.11
C ASN A 440 28.61 -8.65 -9.33
N ALA A 441 28.09 -9.52 -8.44
CA ALA A 441 26.81 -10.21 -8.62
C ALA A 441 25.66 -9.27 -8.93
N GLU A 442 25.54 -8.18 -8.19
CA GLU A 442 24.44 -7.21 -8.35
C GLU A 442 24.48 -6.58 -9.75
N THR A 443 25.62 -6.01 -10.12
CA THR A 443 25.78 -5.35 -11.43
C THR A 443 25.59 -6.34 -12.57
N LEU A 444 26.16 -7.55 -12.47
CA LEU A 444 26.03 -8.60 -13.45
C LEU A 444 24.56 -9.01 -13.66
N CYS A 445 23.87 -9.35 -12.59
CA CYS A 445 22.46 -9.77 -12.66
C CYS A 445 21.58 -8.63 -13.18
N ARG A 446 21.69 -7.44 -12.62
CA ARG A 446 20.90 -6.28 -13.04
C ARG A 446 21.09 -5.96 -14.53
N THR A 447 22.33 -5.91 -15.01
CA THR A 447 22.60 -5.63 -16.43
C THR A 447 22.05 -6.74 -17.32
N THR A 448 22.26 -8.00 -16.95
CA THR A 448 21.78 -9.16 -17.73
C THR A 448 20.26 -9.17 -17.82
N ILE A 449 19.57 -9.00 -16.69
CA ILE A 449 18.11 -8.98 -16.64
C ILE A 449 17.56 -7.78 -17.42
N THR A 450 18.18 -6.59 -17.29
CA THR A 450 17.78 -5.41 -18.07
C THR A 450 17.84 -5.67 -19.57
N GLU A 451 18.93 -6.23 -20.06
CA GLU A 451 19.09 -6.51 -21.48
C GLU A 451 18.15 -7.65 -21.96
N ALA A 452 17.90 -8.66 -21.15
CA ALA A 452 16.94 -9.72 -21.47
C ALA A 452 15.52 -9.17 -21.63
N ILE A 453 15.04 -8.37 -20.66
CA ILE A 453 13.71 -7.74 -20.70
C ILE A 453 13.61 -6.79 -21.89
N LYS A 454 14.60 -5.93 -22.08
CA LYS A 454 14.65 -4.96 -23.18
C LYS A 454 14.60 -5.66 -24.54
N THR A 455 15.36 -6.72 -24.72
CA THR A 455 15.37 -7.52 -25.97
C THR A 455 13.99 -8.11 -26.26
N ARG A 456 13.31 -8.62 -25.23
CA ARG A 456 11.96 -9.18 -25.36
C ARG A 456 10.91 -8.15 -25.75
N TRP A 457 11.03 -6.93 -25.24
CA TRP A 457 10.09 -5.85 -25.51
C TRP A 457 10.38 -5.07 -26.80
N GLN A 458 11.60 -5.10 -27.31
CA GLN A 458 11.93 -4.42 -28.57
C GLN A 458 11.20 -5.04 -29.76
N SER A 459 10.60 -4.17 -30.58
CA SER A 459 10.10 -4.57 -31.89
C SER A 459 11.24 -4.68 -32.89
N ALA A 460 11.10 -5.57 -33.88
CA ALA A 460 12.01 -5.60 -35.00
C ALA A 460 12.06 -4.20 -35.68
N GLY A 461 13.24 -3.58 -35.69
CA GLY A 461 13.43 -2.25 -36.26
C GLY A 461 13.01 -1.04 -35.40
N GLY A 462 12.63 -1.23 -34.13
CA GLY A 462 12.27 -0.10 -33.24
C GLY A 462 10.98 0.64 -33.62
N SER A 463 10.08 -0.02 -34.36
CA SER A 463 8.81 0.57 -34.78
C SER A 463 7.84 0.78 -33.62
N LEU A 464 7.06 1.84 -33.69
CA LEU A 464 5.99 2.09 -32.72
C LEU A 464 4.90 1.02 -32.82
N PRO A 465 4.27 0.62 -31.70
CA PRO A 465 3.13 -0.29 -31.72
C PRO A 465 1.93 0.39 -32.40
N THR A 466 1.29 -0.31 -33.33
CA THR A 466 0.12 0.17 -34.08
C THR A 466 -1.12 -0.68 -33.89
N SER A 467 -0.96 -1.85 -33.25
CA SER A 467 -2.04 -2.81 -33.01
C SER A 467 -2.03 -3.31 -31.56
N ALA A 468 -3.15 -3.87 -31.13
CA ALA A 468 -3.26 -4.56 -29.84
C ALA A 468 -2.22 -5.70 -29.72
N ALA A 469 -1.98 -6.44 -30.80
CA ALA A 469 -1.00 -7.51 -30.84
C ALA A 469 0.46 -7.00 -30.62
N ASP A 470 0.76 -5.79 -31.13
CA ASP A 470 2.08 -5.18 -30.90
C ASP A 470 2.27 -4.81 -29.41
N LEU A 471 1.18 -4.42 -28.74
CA LEU A 471 1.20 -4.01 -27.35
C LEU A 471 1.36 -5.22 -26.39
N THR A 472 0.92 -6.40 -26.80
CA THR A 472 0.98 -7.62 -25.97
C THR A 472 2.40 -7.97 -25.54
N ARG A 473 3.41 -7.66 -26.35
CA ARG A 473 4.83 -7.91 -26.04
C ARG A 473 5.34 -7.21 -24.78
N TYR A 474 4.76 -6.05 -24.41
CA TYR A 474 5.15 -5.29 -23.23
C TYR A 474 4.58 -5.85 -21.94
N GLY A 475 3.70 -6.87 -22.07
CA GLY A 475 3.13 -7.57 -20.94
C GLY A 475 2.22 -6.70 -20.05
N ARG A 476 1.93 -7.23 -18.89
CA ARG A 476 1.06 -6.63 -17.91
C ARG A 476 1.51 -5.27 -17.39
N PRO A 477 2.81 -5.02 -17.12
CA PRO A 477 3.23 -3.71 -16.60
C PRO A 477 2.83 -2.55 -17.51
N ALA A 478 2.96 -2.72 -18.81
CA ALA A 478 2.54 -1.70 -19.79
C ALA A 478 1.01 -1.57 -19.84
N PHE A 479 0.29 -2.70 -19.76
CA PHE A 479 -1.16 -2.70 -19.70
C PHE A 479 -1.68 -1.96 -18.46
N ASP A 480 -1.12 -2.21 -17.28
CA ASP A 480 -1.52 -1.56 -16.03
C ASP A 480 -1.28 -0.04 -16.06
N LEU A 481 -0.21 0.43 -16.72
CA LEU A 481 0.01 1.85 -16.95
C LEU A 481 -1.05 2.49 -17.86
N ALA A 482 -1.43 1.82 -18.93
CA ALA A 482 -2.49 2.28 -19.85
C ALA A 482 -3.87 2.22 -19.17
N LYS A 483 -4.15 1.16 -18.42
CA LYS A 483 -5.34 1.00 -17.58
C LYS A 483 -5.45 2.14 -16.55
N ALA A 484 -4.34 2.53 -15.93
CA ALA A 484 -4.30 3.67 -15.01
C ALA A 484 -4.65 5.00 -15.71
N CYS A 485 -4.33 5.17 -17.00
CA CYS A 485 -4.79 6.32 -17.77
C CYS A 485 -6.32 6.27 -18.00
N ALA A 486 -6.87 5.11 -18.36
CA ALA A 486 -8.31 4.93 -18.52
C ALA A 486 -9.08 5.19 -17.23
N ILE A 487 -8.57 4.73 -16.09
CA ILE A 487 -9.18 4.95 -14.75
C ILE A 487 -9.28 6.45 -14.41
N VAL A 488 -8.31 7.27 -14.82
CA VAL A 488 -8.38 8.73 -14.60
C VAL A 488 -9.57 9.34 -15.34
N ILE A 489 -9.88 8.86 -16.54
CA ILE A 489 -11.04 9.29 -17.32
C ILE A 489 -12.34 8.92 -16.61
N ILE A 490 -12.43 7.66 -16.16
CA ILE A 490 -13.58 7.15 -15.43
C ILE A 490 -13.79 7.92 -14.12
N ARG A 491 -12.70 8.22 -13.40
CA ARG A 491 -12.77 9.03 -12.19
C ARG A 491 -13.34 10.44 -12.46
N ALA A 492 -12.90 11.09 -13.53
CA ALA A 492 -13.44 12.39 -13.92
C ALA A 492 -14.93 12.31 -14.24
N ALA A 493 -15.36 11.25 -14.97
CA ALA A 493 -16.76 11.02 -15.29
C ALA A 493 -17.62 10.79 -14.02
N TYR A 494 -17.17 10.00 -13.06
CA TYR A 494 -17.87 9.82 -11.77
C TYR A 494 -18.02 11.10 -10.96
N GLN A 495 -17.03 11.99 -11.02
CA GLN A 495 -17.11 13.27 -10.32
C GLN A 495 -18.13 14.23 -10.94
N LEU A 496 -18.46 14.01 -12.21
CA LEU A 496 -19.42 14.82 -12.98
C LEU A 496 -20.80 14.18 -13.07
N ALA A 497 -20.92 12.86 -12.92
CA ALA A 497 -22.20 12.16 -12.95
C ALA A 497 -23.11 12.64 -11.82
N THR A 498 -24.32 13.08 -12.16
CA THR A 498 -25.29 13.68 -11.24
C THR A 498 -26.46 12.77 -10.93
N SER A 499 -26.71 11.77 -11.78
CA SER A 499 -27.83 10.83 -11.64
C SER A 499 -27.37 9.40 -11.37
N PRO A 500 -28.17 8.58 -10.67
CA PRO A 500 -27.90 7.15 -10.50
C PRO A 500 -27.74 6.41 -11.84
N ALA A 501 -28.47 6.81 -12.87
CA ALA A 501 -28.37 6.20 -14.19
C ALA A 501 -26.99 6.47 -14.85
N GLU A 502 -26.49 7.70 -14.75
CA GLU A 502 -25.15 8.05 -15.22
C GLU A 502 -24.06 7.31 -14.43
N MET A 503 -24.20 7.24 -13.11
CA MET A 503 -23.26 6.49 -12.26
C MET A 503 -23.23 5.01 -12.65
N ALA A 504 -24.39 4.39 -12.89
CA ALA A 504 -24.48 3.00 -13.33
C ALA A 504 -23.85 2.79 -14.70
N ALA A 505 -24.05 3.73 -15.62
CA ALA A 505 -23.44 3.67 -16.94
C ALA A 505 -21.91 3.80 -16.89
N VAL A 506 -21.39 4.71 -16.06
CA VAL A 506 -19.93 4.84 -15.83
C VAL A 506 -19.39 3.59 -15.14
N ALA A 507 -20.13 2.99 -14.19
CA ALA A 507 -19.75 1.73 -13.54
C ALA A 507 -19.61 0.59 -14.56
N THR A 508 -20.50 0.49 -15.51
CA THR A 508 -20.42 -0.51 -16.59
C THR A 508 -19.12 -0.37 -17.40
N ILE A 509 -18.72 0.86 -17.72
CA ILE A 509 -17.45 1.12 -18.42
C ILE A 509 -16.25 0.76 -17.52
N ALA A 510 -16.30 1.14 -16.24
CA ALA A 510 -15.26 0.84 -15.27
C ALA A 510 -15.06 -0.68 -15.09
N ASN A 511 -16.16 -1.45 -15.03
CA ASN A 511 -16.13 -2.91 -14.97
C ASN A 511 -15.49 -3.49 -16.24
N GLY A 512 -15.87 -3.02 -17.41
CA GLY A 512 -15.24 -3.46 -18.67
C GLY A 512 -13.73 -3.20 -18.73
N ILE A 513 -13.27 -2.05 -18.19
CA ILE A 513 -11.83 -1.75 -18.05
C ILE A 513 -11.19 -2.68 -17.04
N SER A 514 -11.86 -2.98 -15.93
CA SER A 514 -11.35 -3.86 -14.88
C SER A 514 -11.21 -5.30 -15.36
N ASP A 515 -12.24 -5.79 -16.06
CA ASP A 515 -12.35 -7.16 -16.56
C ASP A 515 -11.46 -7.42 -17.79
N ALA A 516 -10.96 -6.36 -18.44
CA ALA A 516 -10.06 -6.49 -19.58
C ALA A 516 -8.80 -7.30 -19.23
N CYS A 517 -8.28 -7.14 -18.01
CA CYS A 517 -7.22 -7.97 -17.47
C CYS A 517 -7.41 -8.07 -15.95
N PRO A 518 -7.87 -9.21 -15.43
CA PRO A 518 -8.04 -9.41 -14.00
C PRO A 518 -6.71 -9.26 -13.25
N PRO A 519 -6.76 -8.97 -11.94
CA PRO A 519 -5.55 -8.93 -11.12
C PRO A 519 -4.75 -10.22 -11.27
N PRO A 520 -3.40 -10.17 -11.25
CA PRO A 520 -2.60 -11.38 -11.26
C PRO A 520 -2.91 -12.19 -9.99
N GLU A 521 -2.70 -13.49 -10.08
CA GLU A 521 -2.64 -14.31 -8.88
C GLU A 521 -1.56 -13.77 -7.92
N PRO A 522 -1.70 -14.00 -6.61
CA PRO A 522 -0.66 -13.64 -5.67
C PRO A 522 0.68 -14.21 -6.12
N PHE A 523 1.65 -13.34 -6.32
CA PHE A 523 2.96 -13.69 -6.85
C PHE A 523 4.03 -13.32 -5.84
N ASP A 524 4.84 -14.31 -5.46
CA ASP A 524 6.04 -14.11 -4.66
C ASP A 524 7.28 -14.24 -5.56
N LEU A 525 8.01 -13.16 -5.68
CA LEU A 525 9.24 -13.13 -6.47
C LEU A 525 10.33 -14.03 -5.87
N GLY A 526 10.33 -14.26 -4.55
CA GLY A 526 11.21 -15.20 -3.88
C GLY A 526 10.92 -16.64 -4.29
N ASP A 527 9.67 -17.01 -4.43
CA ASP A 527 9.25 -18.35 -4.91
C ASP A 527 9.67 -18.56 -6.37
N LEU A 528 9.54 -17.56 -7.22
CA LEU A 528 10.06 -17.62 -8.59
C LEU A 528 11.58 -17.85 -8.60
N VAL A 529 12.32 -17.09 -7.80
CA VAL A 529 13.77 -17.23 -7.65
C VAL A 529 14.11 -18.66 -7.19
N ASN A 530 13.44 -19.17 -6.16
CA ASN A 530 13.62 -20.55 -5.70
C ASN A 530 13.39 -21.55 -6.83
N THR A 531 12.27 -21.45 -7.52
CA THR A 531 11.91 -22.36 -8.62
C THR A 531 12.97 -22.37 -9.72
N VAL A 532 13.41 -21.21 -10.18
CA VAL A 532 14.40 -21.08 -11.25
C VAL A 532 15.79 -21.52 -10.77
N CYS A 533 16.22 -21.04 -9.60
CA CYS A 533 17.59 -21.25 -9.14
C CYS A 533 17.83 -22.63 -8.51
N THR A 534 16.79 -23.40 -8.16
CA THR A 534 16.93 -24.81 -7.75
C THR A 534 16.94 -25.77 -8.92
N ASN A 535 16.55 -25.33 -10.11
CA ASN A 535 16.56 -26.16 -11.31
C ASN A 535 18.00 -26.63 -11.64
N PRO A 536 18.27 -27.94 -11.81
CA PRO A 536 19.60 -28.44 -12.11
C PRO A 536 20.26 -27.85 -13.35
N GLN A 537 19.49 -27.52 -14.40
CA GLN A 537 20.00 -26.89 -15.61
C GLN A 537 20.51 -25.48 -15.32
N THR A 538 19.74 -24.69 -14.58
CA THR A 538 20.13 -23.34 -14.15
C THR A 538 21.38 -23.38 -13.27
N ARG A 539 21.45 -24.30 -12.33
CA ARG A 539 22.57 -24.46 -11.39
C ARG A 539 23.88 -24.84 -12.05
N ASN A 540 23.83 -25.58 -13.15
CA ASN A 540 25.01 -25.95 -13.93
C ASN A 540 25.53 -24.81 -14.82
N GLY A 541 24.68 -23.83 -15.13
CA GLY A 541 25.04 -22.61 -15.86
C GLY A 541 25.74 -21.56 -15.00
N SER A 542 26.13 -20.47 -15.61
CA SER A 542 26.67 -19.29 -14.91
C SER A 542 25.57 -18.54 -14.14
N LEU A 543 25.97 -17.63 -13.22
CA LEU A 543 25.04 -16.70 -12.57
C LEU A 543 24.32 -15.81 -13.62
N GLN A 544 24.99 -15.50 -14.71
CA GLN A 544 24.41 -14.74 -15.83
C GLN A 544 23.31 -15.54 -16.54
N ASP A 545 23.50 -16.85 -16.77
CA ASP A 545 22.48 -17.72 -17.35
C ASP A 545 21.25 -17.83 -16.42
N ALA A 546 21.49 -17.94 -15.12
CA ALA A 546 20.42 -17.94 -14.11
C ALA A 546 19.63 -16.62 -14.12
N ALA A 547 20.31 -15.48 -14.21
CA ALA A 547 19.69 -14.17 -14.32
C ALA A 547 18.84 -14.03 -15.58
N THR A 548 19.30 -14.58 -16.72
CA THR A 548 18.54 -14.58 -17.98
C THR A 548 17.28 -15.45 -17.84
N GLN A 549 17.41 -16.67 -17.34
CA GLN A 549 16.27 -17.58 -17.12
C GLN A 549 15.25 -17.01 -16.15
N LEU A 550 15.72 -16.29 -15.12
CA LEU A 550 14.84 -15.62 -14.17
C LEU A 550 14.06 -14.46 -14.84
N ALA A 551 14.72 -13.70 -15.73
CA ALA A 551 14.04 -12.67 -16.52
C ALA A 551 12.97 -13.27 -17.45
N ASP A 552 13.27 -14.36 -18.12
CA ASP A 552 12.33 -15.06 -19.01
C ASP A 552 11.12 -15.58 -18.23
N ALA A 553 11.34 -16.26 -17.11
CA ALA A 553 10.27 -16.77 -16.25
C ALA A 553 9.41 -15.64 -15.65
N TYR A 554 10.03 -14.52 -15.29
CA TYR A 554 9.31 -13.32 -14.84
C TYR A 554 8.42 -12.75 -15.96
N LEU A 555 8.94 -12.60 -17.16
CA LEU A 555 8.18 -12.07 -18.30
C LEU A 555 7.05 -13.01 -18.73
N GLU A 556 7.24 -14.32 -18.60
CA GLU A 556 6.20 -15.31 -18.85
C GLU A 556 5.05 -15.17 -17.84
N HIS A 557 5.38 -15.04 -16.55
CA HIS A 557 4.37 -14.83 -15.50
C HIS A 557 3.59 -13.52 -15.68
N PHE A 558 4.24 -12.45 -16.12
CA PHE A 558 3.63 -11.15 -16.41
C PHE A 558 3.20 -10.99 -17.87
N GLY A 559 3.10 -12.07 -18.61
CA GLY A 559 2.45 -12.10 -19.91
C GLY A 559 0.97 -11.68 -19.81
N VAL A 560 0.38 -11.32 -20.91
CA VAL A 560 -1.05 -11.02 -21.01
C VAL A 560 -1.67 -11.95 -22.05
N GLU A 561 -2.79 -12.57 -21.68
CA GLU A 561 -3.55 -13.49 -22.53
C GLU A 561 -4.92 -12.87 -22.85
N ASP A 562 -5.64 -13.48 -23.78
CA ASP A 562 -7.04 -13.14 -24.12
C ASP A 562 -7.29 -11.68 -24.60
N ASP A 563 -6.35 -11.08 -25.32
CA ASP A 563 -6.45 -9.74 -25.88
C ASP A 563 -6.95 -8.65 -24.91
N PRO A 564 -6.25 -8.39 -23.80
CA PRO A 564 -6.69 -7.39 -22.84
C PRO A 564 -6.69 -5.97 -23.42
N TRP A 565 -5.82 -5.70 -24.38
CA TRP A 565 -5.75 -4.41 -25.05
C TRP A 565 -6.98 -4.13 -25.92
N GLY A 566 -7.46 -5.13 -26.64
CA GLY A 566 -8.71 -5.03 -27.40
C GLY A 566 -9.91 -4.87 -26.47
N LYS A 567 -9.95 -5.59 -25.36
CA LYS A 567 -11.02 -5.47 -24.34
C LYS A 567 -11.02 -4.07 -23.71
N LEU A 568 -9.84 -3.55 -23.31
CA LEU A 568 -9.69 -2.19 -22.78
C LEU A 568 -10.20 -1.13 -23.77
N GLY A 569 -9.78 -1.21 -25.02
CA GLY A 569 -10.23 -0.31 -26.07
C GLY A 569 -11.73 -0.41 -26.31
N THR A 570 -12.28 -1.62 -26.33
CA THR A 570 -13.72 -1.88 -26.51
C THR A 570 -14.55 -1.27 -25.38
N ALA A 571 -14.13 -1.39 -24.13
CA ALA A 571 -14.83 -0.80 -22.99
C ALA A 571 -14.95 0.73 -23.13
N ILE A 572 -13.88 1.40 -23.55
CA ILE A 572 -13.88 2.85 -23.77
C ILE A 572 -14.73 3.23 -25.02
N VAL A 573 -14.60 2.50 -26.13
CA VAL A 573 -15.37 2.79 -27.35
C VAL A 573 -16.87 2.66 -27.09
N ASN A 574 -17.28 1.60 -26.42
CA ASN A 574 -18.71 1.37 -26.10
C ASN A 574 -19.25 2.43 -25.13
N GLY A 575 -18.42 2.91 -24.21
CA GLY A 575 -18.78 3.93 -23.23
C GLY A 575 -18.62 5.37 -23.70
N TYR A 576 -18.01 5.59 -24.86
CA TYR A 576 -17.60 6.94 -25.30
C TYR A 576 -18.77 7.92 -25.38
N GLY A 577 -19.90 7.49 -25.96
CA GLY A 577 -21.09 8.33 -26.05
C GLY A 577 -21.65 8.74 -24.68
N THR A 578 -21.62 7.85 -23.71
CA THR A 578 -22.03 8.14 -22.32
C THR A 578 -21.08 9.16 -21.67
N LEU A 579 -19.77 8.95 -21.81
CA LEU A 579 -18.77 9.86 -21.24
C LEU A 579 -18.86 11.26 -21.86
N THR A 580 -19.13 11.35 -23.17
CA THR A 580 -19.33 12.63 -23.86
C THR A 580 -20.60 13.32 -23.37
N ALA A 581 -21.69 12.58 -23.24
CA ALA A 581 -22.97 13.15 -22.74
C ALA A 581 -22.81 13.73 -21.33
N ILE A 582 -22.08 13.05 -20.43
CA ILE A 582 -21.79 13.55 -19.08
C ILE A 582 -20.94 14.82 -19.14
N ALA A 583 -19.93 14.88 -20.02
CA ALA A 583 -19.09 16.05 -20.18
C ALA A 583 -19.88 17.25 -20.70
N ASP A 584 -20.71 17.06 -21.72
CA ASP A 584 -21.54 18.11 -22.38
C ASP A 584 -22.59 18.65 -21.39
N GLN A 585 -23.27 17.77 -20.67
CA GLN A 585 -24.25 18.16 -19.65
C GLN A 585 -23.62 18.96 -18.52
N SER A 586 -22.42 18.58 -18.10
CA SER A 586 -21.68 19.29 -17.05
C SER A 586 -21.13 20.64 -17.55
N ALA A 587 -20.84 20.78 -18.83
CA ALA A 587 -20.40 22.04 -19.42
C ALA A 587 -21.53 23.08 -19.53
N THR A 588 -22.80 22.63 -19.60
CA THR A 588 -23.99 23.50 -19.70
C THR A 588 -24.96 23.21 -18.54
N PRO A 589 -24.60 23.56 -17.29
CA PRO A 589 -25.46 23.27 -16.14
C PRO A 589 -26.80 23.98 -16.26
N ASP A 590 -27.90 23.27 -15.99
CA ASP A 590 -29.23 23.86 -15.94
C ASP A 590 -29.33 24.84 -14.77
N PRO A 591 -29.53 26.14 -15.01
CA PRO A 591 -29.63 27.15 -13.96
C PRO A 591 -30.89 26.99 -13.09
N ALA A 592 -31.81 26.11 -13.44
CA ALA A 592 -33.04 25.85 -12.69
C ALA A 592 -32.96 24.67 -11.71
N ALA A 593 -31.83 23.95 -11.66
CA ALA A 593 -31.64 22.85 -10.73
C ALA A 593 -31.26 23.37 -9.34
N ASP A 594 -32.27 23.65 -8.51
CA ASP A 594 -32.08 24.07 -7.12
C ASP A 594 -31.32 22.98 -6.31
N GLY A 595 -30.17 23.37 -5.75
CA GLY A 595 -29.45 22.59 -4.76
C GLY A 595 -28.31 21.68 -5.29
N VAL A 596 -28.10 21.61 -6.61
CA VAL A 596 -26.96 20.85 -7.17
C VAL A 596 -25.71 21.75 -7.22
N ARG A 597 -24.64 21.34 -6.58
CA ARG A 597 -23.36 22.04 -6.64
C ARG A 597 -22.90 22.10 -8.11
N ALA A 598 -22.58 23.32 -8.58
CA ALA A 598 -22.02 23.49 -9.92
C ALA A 598 -20.79 22.57 -10.11
N PRO A 599 -20.69 21.89 -11.25
CA PRO A 599 -19.55 21.05 -11.56
C PRO A 599 -18.24 21.85 -11.48
N ASP A 600 -17.17 21.24 -11.00
CA ASP A 600 -15.85 21.87 -11.03
C ASP A 600 -15.38 21.97 -12.49
N ALA A 601 -15.23 23.21 -12.97
CA ALA A 601 -14.82 23.50 -14.34
C ALA A 601 -13.51 22.78 -14.75
N ARG A 602 -12.61 22.51 -13.77
CA ARG A 602 -11.38 21.76 -14.04
C ARG A 602 -11.65 20.29 -14.35
N GLN A 603 -12.65 19.70 -13.71
CA GLN A 603 -13.03 18.30 -13.95
C GLN A 603 -13.70 18.14 -15.29
N VAL A 604 -14.54 19.10 -15.70
CA VAL A 604 -15.15 19.17 -17.04
C VAL A 604 -14.07 19.28 -18.10
N ASP A 605 -13.13 20.23 -17.96
CA ASP A 605 -12.01 20.41 -18.88
C ASP A 605 -11.14 19.15 -18.96
N GLN A 606 -10.89 18.49 -17.83
CA GLN A 606 -10.12 17.25 -17.78
C GLN A 606 -10.79 16.13 -18.57
N LEU A 607 -12.09 15.89 -18.35
CA LEU A 607 -12.82 14.82 -19.06
C LEU A 607 -12.91 15.14 -20.55
N THR A 608 -13.28 16.36 -20.92
CA THR A 608 -13.38 16.81 -22.30
C THR A 608 -12.05 16.65 -23.05
N THR A 609 -10.95 17.07 -22.42
CA THR A 609 -9.60 16.93 -23.02
C THR A 609 -9.25 15.45 -23.28
N TYR A 610 -9.49 14.55 -22.34
CA TYR A 610 -9.21 13.14 -22.58
C TYR A 610 -10.09 12.53 -23.66
N LEU A 611 -11.38 12.90 -23.70
CA LEU A 611 -12.29 12.44 -24.74
C LEU A 611 -11.88 12.95 -26.12
N GLU A 612 -11.48 14.21 -26.24
CA GLU A 612 -10.94 14.79 -27.47
C GLU A 612 -9.65 14.09 -27.90
N TYR A 613 -8.73 13.85 -26.98
CA TYR A 613 -7.50 13.10 -27.27
C TYR A 613 -7.78 11.70 -27.77
N LEU A 614 -8.66 10.98 -27.11
CA LEU A 614 -9.04 9.63 -27.53
C LEU A 614 -9.80 9.65 -28.83
N ALA A 615 -10.67 10.70 -29.06
CA ALA A 615 -11.55 10.88 -30.23
C ALA A 615 -11.59 9.61 -31.09
N PRO A 616 -12.29 8.60 -30.63
CA PRO A 616 -12.18 7.31 -31.25
C PRO A 616 -12.87 7.39 -32.59
N GLY A 617 -12.17 6.95 -33.63
CA GLY A 617 -12.94 6.19 -34.56
C GLY A 617 -13.55 4.97 -33.83
N THR A 618 -14.27 4.16 -34.49
CA THR A 618 -14.90 2.93 -33.97
C THR A 618 -13.87 1.79 -33.67
N ASN A 619 -12.57 2.09 -33.66
CA ASN A 619 -11.51 1.07 -33.54
C ASN A 619 -10.94 0.96 -32.13
N PRO A 620 -11.23 -0.12 -31.38
CA PRO A 620 -10.68 -0.36 -30.05
C PRO A 620 -9.15 -0.35 -29.99
N ALA A 621 -8.47 -0.87 -31.01
CA ALA A 621 -7.01 -0.92 -31.04
C ALA A 621 -6.38 0.48 -31.07
N THR A 622 -7.02 1.44 -31.74
CA THR A 622 -6.56 2.83 -31.75
C THR A 622 -6.65 3.46 -30.36
N VAL A 623 -7.72 3.21 -29.61
CA VAL A 623 -7.89 3.70 -28.25
C VAL A 623 -6.82 3.09 -27.31
N ALA A 624 -6.62 1.77 -27.38
CA ALA A 624 -5.60 1.08 -26.60
C ALA A 624 -4.19 1.64 -26.88
N THR A 625 -3.87 1.84 -28.16
CA THR A 625 -2.57 2.43 -28.59
C THR A 625 -2.41 3.86 -28.07
N LYS A 626 -3.47 4.70 -28.12
CA LYS A 626 -3.42 6.07 -27.59
C LYS A 626 -3.20 6.08 -26.07
N LEU A 627 -3.88 5.20 -25.33
CA LEU A 627 -3.68 5.08 -23.88
C LEU A 627 -2.25 4.63 -23.54
N PHE A 628 -1.71 3.65 -24.27
CA PHE A 628 -0.32 3.23 -24.13
C PHE A 628 0.63 4.37 -24.47
N ASN A 629 0.45 5.07 -25.59
CA ASN A 629 1.31 6.17 -26.01
C ASN A 629 1.34 7.29 -24.95
N LEU A 630 0.20 7.62 -24.36
CA LEU A 630 0.14 8.60 -23.26
C LEU A 630 0.91 8.13 -22.04
N ALA A 631 0.72 6.88 -21.64
CA ALA A 631 1.36 6.29 -20.48
C ALA A 631 2.88 6.14 -20.66
N ALA A 632 3.30 5.60 -21.80
CA ALA A 632 4.71 5.38 -22.13
C ALA A 632 5.47 6.71 -22.29
N THR A 633 4.87 7.72 -22.94
CA THR A 633 5.46 9.05 -23.04
C THR A 633 5.64 9.69 -21.68
N GLN A 634 4.61 9.64 -20.82
CA GLN A 634 4.71 10.14 -19.47
C GLN A 634 5.87 9.46 -18.71
N ARG A 635 5.94 8.13 -18.82
CA ARG A 635 6.94 7.34 -18.10
C ARG A 635 8.37 7.61 -18.59
N ALA A 636 8.55 7.76 -19.91
CA ALA A 636 9.85 8.08 -20.50
C ALA A 636 10.37 9.48 -20.15
N MET A 637 9.45 10.43 -19.93
CA MET A 637 9.81 11.82 -19.71
C MET A 637 9.95 12.20 -18.24
N LEU A 638 9.24 11.52 -17.35
CA LEU A 638 9.32 11.79 -15.93
C LEU A 638 10.52 11.03 -15.33
N PRO A 639 11.31 11.69 -14.47
CA PRO A 639 12.29 10.98 -13.66
C PRO A 639 11.58 9.89 -12.84
N THR A 640 12.28 8.81 -12.55
CA THR A 640 11.74 7.76 -11.69
C THR A 640 11.45 8.33 -10.29
N ASP A 641 10.55 7.70 -9.53
CA ASP A 641 10.26 8.15 -8.17
C ASP A 641 11.56 8.15 -7.32
N ALA A 642 12.46 7.21 -7.56
CA ALA A 642 13.78 7.18 -6.93
C ALA A 642 14.64 8.41 -7.30
N ASP A 643 14.62 8.85 -8.56
CA ASP A 643 15.35 10.06 -8.97
C ASP A 643 14.75 11.31 -8.34
N VAL A 644 13.43 11.35 -8.17
CA VAL A 644 12.73 12.46 -7.50
C VAL A 644 13.03 12.46 -6.00
N GLU A 645 13.01 11.30 -5.35
CA GLU A 645 13.36 11.18 -3.93
C GLU A 645 14.80 11.54 -3.66
N GLN A 646 15.72 11.00 -4.45
CA GLN A 646 17.14 11.35 -4.38
C GLN A 646 17.37 12.84 -4.63
N SER A 647 16.65 13.42 -5.58
CA SER A 647 16.71 14.85 -5.86
C SER A 647 16.16 15.70 -4.73
N LEU A 648 15.09 15.24 -4.03
CA LEU A 648 14.50 15.92 -2.88
C LEU A 648 15.40 15.80 -1.64
N GLU A 649 16.01 14.66 -1.40
CA GLU A 649 17.00 14.49 -0.35
C GLU A 649 18.22 15.39 -0.56
N LEU A 650 18.73 15.47 -1.78
CA LEU A 650 19.82 16.37 -2.16
C LEU A 650 19.44 17.86 -1.99
N ILE A 651 18.18 18.23 -2.22
CA ILE A 651 17.68 19.60 -1.97
C ILE A 651 17.69 19.93 -0.48
N GLN A 652 17.54 18.96 0.41
CA GLN A 652 17.61 19.17 1.86
C GLN A 652 19.04 19.32 2.39
N VAL A 653 20.04 18.83 1.66
CA VAL A 653 21.41 18.74 2.14
C VAL A 653 22.27 19.98 1.84
N SER A 654 22.09 20.72 0.77
CA SER A 654 22.82 21.99 0.52
C SER A 654 22.17 22.96 -0.49
N ALA A 655 22.47 24.26 -0.34
CA ALA A 655 22.04 25.30 -1.28
C ALA A 655 22.72 25.16 -2.66
N ASP A 656 23.91 24.60 -2.71
CA ASP A 656 24.71 24.43 -3.94
C ASP A 656 24.14 23.29 -4.81
N THR A 657 23.54 22.28 -4.19
CA THR A 657 22.87 21.17 -4.88
C THR A 657 21.62 21.63 -5.65
N ARG A 658 20.95 22.69 -5.19
CA ARG A 658 19.80 23.31 -5.87
C ARG A 658 20.17 23.85 -7.26
N CYS A 659 21.40 24.32 -7.43
CA CYS A 659 21.89 24.80 -8.72
C CYS A 659 22.18 23.67 -9.71
N GLN A 660 22.50 22.48 -9.22
CA GLN A 660 22.80 21.31 -10.07
C GLN A 660 21.52 20.59 -10.56
N LEU A 661 20.41 20.72 -9.85
CA LEU A 661 19.11 20.14 -10.23
C LEU A 661 18.41 20.95 -11.33
N ALA A 662 18.69 22.25 -11.43
CA ALA A 662 18.11 23.10 -12.48
C ALA A 662 18.37 22.57 -13.91
N PRO A 663 19.56 22.04 -14.26
CA PRO A 663 19.81 21.43 -15.57
C PRO A 663 18.97 20.18 -15.83
N ASN A 664 18.74 19.35 -14.82
CA ASN A 664 17.93 18.12 -14.98
C ASN A 664 16.44 18.43 -15.18
N TYR A 665 15.90 19.41 -14.45
CA TYR A 665 14.57 19.94 -14.69
C TYR A 665 14.47 20.63 -16.06
N GLN A 666 15.47 21.38 -16.48
CA GLN A 666 15.55 21.97 -17.82
C GLN A 666 15.58 20.89 -18.90
N THR A 667 16.36 19.83 -18.72
CA THR A 667 16.44 18.71 -19.67
C THR A 667 15.12 17.97 -19.77
N ALA A 668 14.43 17.71 -18.66
CA ALA A 668 13.10 17.10 -18.65
C ALA A 668 12.05 18.02 -19.29
N ALA A 669 12.07 19.32 -18.98
CA ALA A 669 11.18 20.30 -19.58
C ALA A 669 11.47 20.52 -21.08
N GLN A 670 12.73 20.49 -21.51
CA GLN A 670 13.14 20.55 -22.91
C GLN A 670 12.70 19.30 -23.69
N LYS A 671 12.81 18.12 -23.07
CA LYS A 671 12.27 16.87 -23.65
C LYS A 671 10.76 16.92 -23.79
N LEU A 672 10.05 17.52 -22.82
CA LEU A 672 8.61 17.65 -22.82
C LEU A 672 8.08 18.64 -23.87
N THR A 673 8.76 19.74 -24.09
CA THR A 673 8.22 20.85 -24.88
C THR A 673 8.95 21.07 -26.20
N GLY A 674 10.10 20.45 -26.40
CA GLY A 674 10.98 20.78 -27.52
C GLY A 674 11.46 22.23 -27.56
N MET A 675 11.17 23.01 -26.50
CA MET A 675 11.51 24.42 -26.38
C MET A 675 12.73 24.63 -25.49
N GLN A 676 13.62 25.54 -25.89
CA GLN A 676 14.63 26.07 -24.96
C GLN A 676 13.91 26.94 -23.92
N PHE A 677 13.95 26.52 -22.66
CA PHE A 677 13.52 27.36 -21.54
C PHE A 677 14.67 28.26 -21.11
N ASP A 678 14.41 29.58 -21.11
CA ASP A 678 15.27 30.49 -20.35
C ASP A 678 15.21 30.12 -18.86
N PRO A 679 16.36 30.07 -18.16
CA PRO A 679 16.36 29.75 -16.75
C PRO A 679 15.44 30.72 -16.02
N PRO A 680 14.57 30.22 -15.10
CA PRO A 680 13.68 31.11 -14.37
C PRO A 680 14.50 32.16 -13.65
N ARG A 681 14.28 33.43 -14.00
CA ARG A 681 14.89 34.55 -13.32
C ARG A 681 14.51 34.46 -11.84
N ARG A 682 15.49 34.06 -11.01
CA ARG A 682 15.47 34.01 -9.54
C ARG A 682 14.22 33.32 -8.94
N VAL A 683 14.36 32.04 -8.58
CA VAL A 683 13.55 31.44 -7.53
C VAL A 683 13.62 32.40 -6.34
N ARG A 684 12.48 33.02 -5.99
CA ARG A 684 12.36 33.78 -4.74
C ARG A 684 12.87 32.86 -3.63
N ARG A 685 13.87 33.32 -2.87
CA ARG A 685 14.34 32.65 -1.67
C ARG A 685 13.12 32.21 -0.88
N VAL A 686 12.86 30.93 -0.81
CA VAL A 686 12.04 30.37 0.26
C VAL A 686 12.83 30.71 1.52
N ARG A 687 12.34 31.68 2.28
CA ARG A 687 12.88 31.94 3.61
C ARG A 687 12.84 30.62 4.36
N PRO A 688 13.92 30.21 5.05
CA PRO A 688 13.79 29.17 6.04
C PRO A 688 12.63 29.59 6.97
N LEU A 689 11.75 28.66 7.30
CA LEU A 689 10.70 28.82 8.28
C LEU A 689 11.37 29.13 9.64
N GLY A 690 11.75 30.39 9.80
CA GLY A 690 11.98 31.00 11.09
C GLY A 690 10.63 31.42 11.60
N ARG A 691 10.30 30.92 12.78
CA ARG A 691 9.18 31.29 13.66
C ARG A 691 7.91 31.74 12.93
N MET A 692 6.85 30.96 13.06
CA MET A 692 5.48 31.38 12.80
C MET A 692 5.17 32.55 13.74
N ASP A 693 5.37 33.76 13.26
CA ASP A 693 4.75 34.92 13.87
C ASP A 693 3.36 35.08 13.24
N THR A 694 2.39 34.95 14.11
CA THR A 694 1.02 35.47 14.09
C THR A 694 0.25 35.41 12.77
N TRP A 695 -0.73 34.53 12.72
CA TRP A 695 -1.87 34.61 11.83
C TRP A 695 -2.69 35.88 12.21
N ASP A 696 -2.59 36.90 11.39
CA ASP A 696 -3.51 38.01 11.41
C ASP A 696 -4.87 37.56 10.85
N ARG A 697 -5.91 37.66 11.70
CA ARG A 697 -7.30 37.39 11.33
C ARG A 697 -7.83 38.63 10.61
N SER A 698 -7.68 38.70 9.31
CA SER A 698 -8.55 39.58 8.48
C SER A 698 -8.38 39.25 7.00
N HIS A 699 -9.40 38.67 6.46
CA HIS A 699 -9.91 38.38 5.12
C HIS A 699 -10.05 36.92 4.80
#